data_56f59987e3c0e49deadd7f8dbad9c27f
#
_entry.id   56f59987e3c0e49deadd7f8dbad9c27f
#
_cell.length_a   1.000
_cell.length_b   1.000
_cell.length_c   1.000
_cell.angle_alpha   90.00
_cell.angle_beta   90.00
_cell.angle_gamma   90.00
#
_symmetry.space_group_name_H-M   'P 1'
#
loop_
_entity.id
_entity.type
_entity.pdbx_description
1 polymer ?
#
loop_
_entity_poly.entity_id
_entity_poly.type
_entity_poly.pdbx_seq_one_letter_code
_entity_poly.pdbx_strand_id
1 'polypeptide(L)'
;MKSTKQLLPCITALILILSLIFTSCGSPDVTLKTKVLVLSTVSGDYTDNGFHVINKDNMIFVTQSGLIELYYDKTTGAVAVKETSEGKFWYSMPLASDDENESRAYVLSAVLSKDGKKYILNSQDNSVAFSSFEFKPVSNGLQVTYNMASDKDSAVNGPQGDTPYASVTVSYIRSDGVMDVKVNCGDIKVSDGYALEKINLLSYFGAEKDFSEGDFILLPDGSGSLMMSDSKSDYPEKSFKVYGSDPAVKDVTENESKINASALLGFFGMKQQNSAFVALITKGDTIASVDSVQKSSGDKYDRAGTSYTITDVSYVGSGSKMTKYVGTQYSGEINVCYRFLTNKNASYSGMAIACREQLIRNSVLSTRTVTSSAHLPFALTILGTAQKSGGRYVSLTTYDQAYDLLNMLKAKSVNNITVRYCGVLDGANNQDLLSGASTIKKLGGKKSFENLKQYITTQKFEMYGDVSTVIFSTGKNSDKSARDMSGKKLTVETPDKFSALSKKNTTESYALALSKIEKNITDYVNSTSDFAFDGYCVNDAGSLLYSDFSMIGQNRDTAVQTVSKGIEKLSNGHDLMICGGNFYLLKNADFVSGLSYDTAYPQSDSYSSVPFVEMILHGISDYTMTPVNLADDSETAFLKSLEYGAIPSYEWYCSKTGKSELDEKYSYENQLNSAAEKYQTADSILGNLRNARMTAHYKVQDGVYCTEYNNSIIIYFNYND
;
A
#
# COMPACT_ATOMS: atom_id res chain seq x y z
N MET A 1 23.33 -35.18 -49.99
CA MET A 1 21.99 -35.52 -49.45
C MET A 1 22.07 -36.84 -48.66
N LYS A 2 22.47 -36.80 -47.39
CA LYS A 2 22.35 -37.90 -46.42
C LYS A 2 22.89 -37.31 -45.09
N SER A 3 22.07 -36.69 -44.25
CA SER A 3 22.34 -36.50 -42.81
C SER A 3 21.24 -35.82 -41.97
N THR A 4 19.99 -35.84 -42.41
CA THR A 4 18.90 -35.17 -41.66
C THR A 4 17.85 -36.14 -41.08
N LYS A 5 18.11 -37.46 -41.06
CA LYS A 5 17.15 -38.44 -40.52
C LYS A 5 17.56 -39.11 -39.22
N GLN A 6 18.67 -38.73 -38.58
CA GLN A 6 19.12 -39.35 -37.33
C GLN A 6 19.03 -38.41 -36.08
N LEU A 7 18.60 -37.17 -36.26
CA LEU A 7 18.48 -36.23 -35.10
C LEU A 7 17.08 -36.21 -34.44
N LEU A 8 16.04 -36.68 -35.11
CA LEU A 8 14.68 -36.66 -34.59
C LEU A 8 14.41 -37.67 -33.43
N PRO A 9 14.95 -38.91 -33.47
CA PRO A 9 14.75 -39.84 -32.36
C PRO A 9 15.52 -39.47 -31.07
N CYS A 10 16.64 -38.75 -31.18
CA CYS A 10 17.41 -38.32 -30.01
C CYS A 10 16.79 -37.14 -29.28
N ILE A 11 16.10 -36.25 -30.01
CA ILE A 11 15.43 -35.09 -29.40
C ILE A 11 14.16 -35.54 -28.66
N THR A 12 13.41 -36.48 -29.24
CA THR A 12 12.22 -37.06 -28.57
C THR A 12 12.60 -37.92 -27.36
N ALA A 13 13.70 -38.65 -27.40
CA ALA A 13 14.21 -39.39 -26.24
C ALA A 13 14.73 -38.47 -25.13
N LEU A 14 15.35 -37.32 -25.48
CA LEU A 14 15.83 -36.32 -24.50
C LEU A 14 14.67 -35.58 -23.84
N ILE A 15 13.59 -35.27 -24.57
CA ILE A 15 12.38 -34.64 -23.99
C ILE A 15 11.63 -35.63 -23.10
N LEU A 16 11.57 -36.91 -23.43
CA LEU A 16 10.98 -37.94 -22.58
C LEU A 16 11.85 -38.21 -21.31
N ILE A 17 13.18 -38.15 -21.41
CA ILE A 17 14.09 -38.32 -20.27
C ILE A 17 14.04 -37.08 -19.35
N LEU A 18 13.91 -35.85 -19.89
CA LEU A 18 13.67 -34.65 -19.06
C LEU A 18 12.30 -34.69 -18.37
N SER A 19 11.26 -35.22 -18.99
CA SER A 19 9.94 -35.35 -18.34
C SER A 19 9.92 -36.42 -17.23
N LEU A 20 10.81 -37.42 -17.30
CA LEU A 20 10.94 -38.47 -16.28
C LEU A 20 11.85 -38.08 -15.09
N ILE A 21 12.73 -37.08 -15.26
CA ILE A 21 13.58 -36.58 -14.17
C ILE A 21 12.85 -35.59 -13.26
N PHE A 22 11.77 -34.94 -13.72
CA PHE A 22 10.94 -34.06 -12.91
C PHE A 22 9.85 -34.78 -12.09
N THR A 23 9.69 -36.09 -12.23
CA THR A 23 8.68 -36.88 -11.48
C THR A 23 9.22 -37.63 -10.26
N SER A 24 10.48 -37.40 -9.85
CA SER A 24 11.10 -38.16 -8.73
C SER A 24 11.61 -37.29 -7.56
N CYS A 25 11.09 -36.09 -7.37
CA CYS A 25 11.14 -35.42 -6.07
C CYS A 25 9.78 -35.65 -5.40
N GLY A 26 9.74 -36.62 -4.50
CA GLY A 26 8.55 -37.00 -3.74
C GLY A 26 8.08 -35.86 -2.85
N SER A 27 7.19 -35.03 -3.38
CA SER A 27 6.20 -34.36 -2.57
C SER A 27 5.19 -35.43 -2.14
N PRO A 28 4.70 -35.45 -0.91
CA PRO A 28 3.62 -36.36 -0.57
C PRO A 28 2.48 -36.08 -1.56
N ASP A 29 2.00 -37.12 -2.23
CA ASP A 29 0.81 -37.09 -3.07
C ASP A 29 -0.40 -36.70 -2.20
N VAL A 30 -0.53 -35.40 -1.96
CA VAL A 30 -1.82 -34.81 -1.59
C VAL A 30 -2.63 -34.80 -2.87
N THR A 31 -3.31 -35.92 -3.12
CA THR A 31 -4.37 -35.96 -4.16
C THR A 31 -5.40 -34.94 -3.74
N LEU A 32 -5.28 -33.73 -4.28
CA LEU A 32 -6.25 -32.66 -4.12
C LEU A 32 -7.57 -33.17 -4.69
N LYS A 33 -8.44 -33.65 -3.79
CA LYS A 33 -9.80 -34.05 -4.17
C LYS A 33 -10.53 -32.77 -4.60
N THR A 34 -10.46 -32.45 -5.88
CA THR A 34 -11.25 -31.38 -6.46
C THR A 34 -12.64 -31.93 -6.75
N LYS A 35 -13.63 -31.43 -6.03
CA LYS A 35 -15.04 -31.71 -6.29
C LYS A 35 -15.67 -30.48 -6.93
N VAL A 36 -16.21 -30.62 -8.12
CA VAL A 36 -16.86 -29.54 -8.86
C VAL A 36 -18.32 -29.95 -9.09
N LEU A 37 -19.23 -29.09 -8.66
CA LEU A 37 -20.64 -29.19 -9.03
C LEU A 37 -20.83 -28.50 -10.38
N VAL A 38 -21.28 -29.24 -11.41
CA VAL A 38 -21.63 -28.64 -12.69
C VAL A 38 -23.00 -27.98 -12.56
N LEU A 39 -23.02 -26.67 -12.50
CA LEU A 39 -24.26 -25.88 -12.46
C LEU A 39 -24.56 -25.38 -13.86
N SER A 40 -25.84 -25.41 -14.24
CA SER A 40 -26.35 -24.59 -15.36
C SER A 40 -26.49 -23.14 -14.89
N THR A 41 -26.41 -22.20 -15.81
CA THR A 41 -26.77 -20.80 -15.52
C THR A 41 -28.25 -20.75 -15.10
N VAL A 42 -28.52 -20.12 -13.96
CA VAL A 42 -29.87 -20.00 -13.43
C VAL A 42 -30.09 -18.58 -12.90
N SER A 43 -31.28 -18.05 -13.12
CA SER A 43 -31.72 -16.82 -12.46
C SER A 43 -31.95 -17.09 -10.99
N GLY A 44 -31.70 -16.11 -10.13
CA GLY A 44 -31.96 -16.22 -8.71
C GLY A 44 -33.45 -16.19 -8.41
N ASP A 45 -33.84 -16.92 -7.37
CA ASP A 45 -35.20 -16.94 -6.83
C ASP A 45 -35.22 -16.17 -5.50
N TYR A 46 -35.91 -15.04 -5.47
CA TYR A 46 -36.14 -14.29 -4.25
C TYR A 46 -37.30 -14.92 -3.45
N THR A 47 -37.07 -15.16 -2.17
CA THR A 47 -38.11 -15.49 -1.20
C THR A 47 -38.15 -14.40 -0.11
N ASP A 48 -39.31 -13.98 0.29
CA ASP A 48 -39.55 -12.83 1.21
C ASP A 48 -39.16 -13.17 2.67
N ASN A 49 -37.91 -13.56 2.92
CA ASN A 49 -37.39 -13.96 4.23
C ASN A 49 -36.04 -13.29 4.52
N GLY A 50 -35.97 -11.94 4.45
CA GLY A 50 -34.77 -11.22 4.83
C GLY A 50 -33.62 -11.41 3.85
N PHE A 51 -33.77 -10.92 2.63
CA PHE A 51 -32.73 -10.98 1.58
C PHE A 51 -31.41 -10.25 1.95
N HIS A 52 -31.39 -9.55 3.08
CA HIS A 52 -30.17 -8.93 3.65
C HIS A 52 -29.40 -9.83 4.61
N VAL A 53 -29.86 -11.06 4.83
CA VAL A 53 -29.18 -12.06 5.68
C VAL A 53 -29.18 -13.42 4.99
N ILE A 54 -28.24 -14.26 5.36
CA ILE A 54 -28.09 -15.61 4.80
C ILE A 54 -28.75 -16.62 5.73
N ASN A 55 -29.61 -17.49 5.18
CA ASN A 55 -29.93 -18.76 5.82
C ASN A 55 -28.89 -19.81 5.40
N LYS A 56 -28.09 -20.30 6.36
CA LYS A 56 -27.03 -21.28 6.08
C LYS A 56 -27.54 -22.57 5.43
N ASP A 57 -28.78 -22.94 5.65
CA ASP A 57 -29.39 -24.16 5.07
C ASP A 57 -29.66 -24.00 3.56
N ASN A 58 -29.68 -22.77 3.04
CA ASN A 58 -29.82 -22.48 1.61
C ASN A 58 -28.46 -22.50 0.87
N MET A 59 -27.34 -22.61 1.58
CA MET A 59 -26.00 -22.60 0.98
C MET A 59 -25.74 -23.87 0.17
N ILE A 60 -25.48 -23.71 -1.11
CA ILE A 60 -25.22 -24.80 -2.06
C ILE A 60 -23.72 -24.85 -2.35
N PHE A 61 -23.13 -26.04 -2.22
CA PHE A 61 -21.73 -26.29 -2.55
C PHE A 61 -21.48 -26.05 -4.05
N VAL A 62 -20.41 -25.31 -4.37
CA VAL A 62 -19.97 -25.01 -5.75
C VAL A 62 -18.74 -25.83 -6.12
N THR A 63 -17.67 -25.71 -5.34
CA THR A 63 -16.38 -26.33 -5.65
C THR A 63 -15.48 -26.35 -4.42
N GLN A 64 -14.47 -27.24 -4.41
CA GLN A 64 -13.46 -27.35 -3.35
C GLN A 64 -12.05 -27.35 -3.94
N SER A 65 -11.10 -26.71 -3.24
CA SER A 65 -9.67 -26.86 -3.48
C SER A 65 -8.90 -26.81 -2.17
N GLY A 66 -8.24 -27.93 -1.87
CA GLY A 66 -7.38 -28.04 -0.69
C GLY A 66 -8.06 -27.57 0.59
N LEU A 67 -7.70 -26.39 1.03
CA LEU A 67 -8.11 -25.80 2.31
C LEU A 67 -9.47 -25.11 2.30
N ILE A 68 -10.11 -24.90 1.14
CA ILE A 68 -11.36 -24.13 1.05
C ILE A 68 -12.42 -24.79 0.18
N GLU A 69 -13.67 -24.64 0.62
CA GLU A 69 -14.89 -24.95 -0.15
C GLU A 69 -15.64 -23.65 -0.43
N LEU A 70 -16.12 -23.47 -1.66
CA LEU A 70 -16.95 -22.34 -2.07
C LEU A 70 -18.41 -22.75 -2.11
N TYR A 71 -19.26 -21.91 -1.54
CA TYR A 71 -20.72 -22.06 -1.51
C TYR A 71 -21.40 -20.82 -2.02
N TYR A 72 -22.66 -20.94 -2.48
CA TYR A 72 -23.52 -19.82 -2.81
C TYR A 72 -24.95 -20.03 -2.30
N ASP A 73 -25.67 -18.95 -2.09
CA ASP A 73 -27.10 -18.93 -1.79
C ASP A 73 -27.87 -18.36 -2.98
N LYS A 74 -28.68 -19.21 -3.61
CA LYS A 74 -29.47 -18.82 -4.77
C LYS A 74 -30.60 -17.83 -4.46
N THR A 75 -30.98 -17.68 -3.18
CA THR A 75 -32.07 -16.79 -2.77
C THR A 75 -31.59 -15.35 -2.53
N THR A 76 -30.34 -15.19 -2.11
CA THR A 76 -29.77 -13.88 -1.75
C THR A 76 -28.63 -13.44 -2.66
N GLY A 77 -28.16 -14.28 -3.56
CA GLY A 77 -26.97 -14.00 -4.37
C GLY A 77 -25.65 -14.00 -3.59
N ALA A 78 -25.70 -14.33 -2.31
CA ALA A 78 -24.55 -14.33 -1.44
C ALA A 78 -23.65 -15.54 -1.66
N VAL A 79 -22.39 -15.43 -1.23
CA VAL A 79 -21.42 -16.51 -1.25
C VAL A 79 -20.86 -16.76 0.16
N ALA A 80 -20.36 -17.97 0.38
CA ALA A 80 -19.60 -18.30 1.56
C ALA A 80 -18.37 -19.14 1.20
N VAL A 81 -17.32 -18.98 2.00
CA VAL A 81 -16.14 -19.83 1.96
C VAL A 81 -16.06 -20.59 3.27
N LYS A 82 -15.97 -21.91 3.17
CA LYS A 82 -15.70 -22.77 4.33
C LYS A 82 -14.22 -23.14 4.34
N GLU A 83 -13.56 -22.81 5.41
CA GLU A 83 -12.24 -23.33 5.69
C GLU A 83 -12.35 -24.78 6.20
N THR A 84 -11.61 -25.71 5.60
CA THR A 84 -11.86 -27.14 5.78
C THR A 84 -11.23 -27.74 7.04
N SER A 85 -10.19 -27.12 7.62
CA SER A 85 -9.48 -27.68 8.79
C SER A 85 -10.23 -27.43 10.10
N GLU A 86 -10.76 -26.24 10.30
CA GLU A 86 -11.57 -25.86 11.47
C GLU A 86 -13.07 -25.91 11.19
N GLY A 87 -13.46 -26.02 9.91
CA GLY A 87 -14.86 -26.00 9.49
C GLY A 87 -15.54 -24.63 9.58
N LYS A 88 -14.77 -23.55 9.75
CA LYS A 88 -15.28 -22.18 9.84
C LYS A 88 -15.81 -21.71 8.49
N PHE A 89 -17.02 -21.15 8.51
CA PHE A 89 -17.59 -20.44 7.37
C PHE A 89 -17.36 -18.93 7.47
N TRP A 90 -16.98 -18.33 6.35
CA TRP A 90 -16.88 -16.89 6.13
C TRP A 90 -17.94 -16.50 5.12
N TYR A 91 -18.90 -15.68 5.52
CA TYR A 91 -20.05 -15.30 4.71
C TYR A 91 -19.89 -13.90 4.12
N SER A 92 -20.39 -13.69 2.91
CA SER A 92 -20.40 -12.38 2.25
C SER A 92 -21.42 -11.39 2.81
N MET A 93 -22.36 -11.87 3.61
CA MET A 93 -23.33 -11.11 4.38
C MET A 93 -23.61 -11.83 5.71
N PRO A 94 -24.17 -11.13 6.72
CA PRO A 94 -24.52 -11.74 8.00
C PRO A 94 -25.50 -12.92 7.87
N LEU A 95 -25.39 -13.86 8.81
CA LEU A 95 -26.39 -14.93 8.96
C LEU A 95 -27.68 -14.38 9.56
N ALA A 96 -28.79 -15.04 9.20
CA ALA A 96 -30.09 -14.84 9.83
C ALA A 96 -30.01 -15.11 11.35
N SER A 97 -30.58 -14.20 12.14
CA SER A 97 -30.69 -14.29 13.60
C SER A 97 -32.07 -13.77 14.03
N ASP A 98 -32.43 -13.97 15.29
CA ASP A 98 -33.72 -13.52 15.82
C ASP A 98 -33.94 -12.00 15.74
N ASP A 99 -32.86 -11.23 15.50
CA ASP A 99 -32.89 -9.75 15.31
C ASP A 99 -32.88 -9.31 13.83
N GLU A 100 -33.39 -10.11 12.92
CA GLU A 100 -33.21 -10.06 11.47
C GLU A 100 -33.69 -8.80 10.76
N ASN A 101 -34.67 -8.10 11.31
CA ASN A 101 -35.31 -6.96 10.63
C ASN A 101 -34.46 -5.71 10.48
N GLU A 102 -33.20 -5.70 10.92
CA GLU A 102 -32.34 -4.51 10.95
C GLU A 102 -31.05 -4.61 10.16
N SER A 103 -30.75 -5.73 9.48
CA SER A 103 -29.59 -5.82 8.60
C SER A 103 -29.83 -5.01 7.31
N ARG A 104 -28.88 -4.18 6.93
CA ARG A 104 -28.80 -3.51 5.62
C ARG A 104 -27.63 -4.00 4.80
N ALA A 105 -27.18 -5.21 5.06
CA ALA A 105 -26.03 -5.81 4.39
C ALA A 105 -26.29 -6.02 2.90
N TYR A 106 -25.22 -5.98 2.13
CA TYR A 106 -25.22 -6.23 0.70
C TYR A 106 -23.89 -6.85 0.28
N VAL A 107 -23.88 -7.57 -0.84
CA VAL A 107 -22.66 -8.12 -1.44
C VAL A 107 -21.91 -7.05 -2.23
N LEU A 108 -22.66 -6.23 -2.96
CA LEU A 108 -22.15 -5.17 -3.84
C LEU A 108 -23.04 -3.93 -3.75
N SER A 109 -22.44 -2.75 -3.81
CA SER A 109 -23.20 -1.52 -4.09
C SER A 109 -22.50 -0.66 -5.14
N ALA A 110 -23.28 0.13 -5.86
CA ALA A 110 -22.87 1.06 -6.91
C ALA A 110 -23.39 2.46 -6.64
N VAL A 111 -22.53 3.46 -6.74
CA VAL A 111 -22.91 4.88 -6.64
C VAL A 111 -22.90 5.48 -8.05
N LEU A 112 -24.07 5.88 -8.50
CA LEU A 112 -24.26 6.54 -9.79
C LEU A 112 -24.52 8.03 -9.58
N SER A 113 -24.13 8.86 -10.54
CA SER A 113 -24.47 10.29 -10.52
C SER A 113 -24.97 10.78 -11.86
N LYS A 114 -26.00 11.65 -11.80
CA LYS A 114 -26.53 12.39 -12.95
C LYS A 114 -27.05 13.74 -12.47
N ASP A 115 -26.73 14.81 -13.20
CA ASP A 115 -27.22 16.17 -12.96
C ASP A 115 -27.04 16.65 -11.49
N GLY A 116 -25.89 16.30 -10.88
CA GLY A 116 -25.55 16.66 -9.49
C GLY A 116 -26.27 15.82 -8.42
N LYS A 117 -27.09 14.86 -8.80
CA LYS A 117 -27.73 13.90 -7.87
C LYS A 117 -26.95 12.61 -7.82
N LYS A 118 -26.87 12.01 -6.63
CA LYS A 118 -26.29 10.69 -6.40
C LYS A 118 -27.39 9.66 -6.16
N TYR A 119 -27.20 8.48 -6.73
CA TYR A 119 -28.09 7.33 -6.60
C TYR A 119 -27.26 6.16 -6.11
N ILE A 120 -27.67 5.56 -4.99
CA ILE A 120 -26.99 4.40 -4.42
C ILE A 120 -27.88 3.18 -4.70
N LEU A 121 -27.33 2.25 -5.46
CA LEU A 121 -27.95 0.96 -5.74
C LEU A 121 -27.14 -0.13 -5.02
N ASN A 122 -27.82 -1.12 -4.44
CA ASN A 122 -27.16 -2.27 -3.85
C ASN A 122 -27.75 -3.60 -4.37
N SER A 123 -26.98 -4.65 -4.24
CA SER A 123 -27.34 -5.97 -4.76
C SER A 123 -28.64 -6.52 -4.16
N GLN A 124 -28.96 -6.23 -2.89
CA GLN A 124 -30.12 -6.76 -2.19
C GLN A 124 -31.41 -6.01 -2.54
N ASP A 125 -31.43 -4.68 -2.34
CA ASP A 125 -32.65 -3.87 -2.57
C ASP A 125 -32.96 -3.70 -4.05
N ASN A 126 -31.95 -3.63 -4.90
CA ASN A 126 -32.09 -3.20 -6.29
C ASN A 126 -31.90 -4.33 -7.32
N SER A 127 -31.53 -5.54 -6.89
CA SER A 127 -31.39 -6.71 -7.76
C SER A 127 -32.07 -7.95 -7.17
N VAL A 128 -31.68 -8.41 -6.00
CA VAL A 128 -32.23 -9.61 -5.36
C VAL A 128 -33.72 -9.47 -5.10
N ALA A 129 -34.16 -8.35 -4.52
CA ALA A 129 -35.58 -8.05 -4.29
C ALA A 129 -36.44 -8.04 -5.57
N PHE A 130 -35.80 -7.85 -6.72
CA PHE A 130 -36.44 -7.85 -8.03
C PHE A 130 -36.25 -9.16 -8.81
N SER A 131 -35.52 -10.14 -8.24
CA SER A 131 -35.13 -11.40 -8.90
C SER A 131 -34.37 -11.16 -10.21
N SER A 132 -33.52 -10.11 -10.26
CA SER A 132 -32.76 -9.68 -11.44
C SER A 132 -31.26 -9.99 -11.33
N PHE A 133 -30.89 -11.02 -10.59
CA PHE A 133 -29.52 -11.53 -10.49
C PHE A 133 -29.40 -12.91 -11.11
N GLU A 134 -28.18 -13.27 -11.52
CA GLU A 134 -27.92 -14.50 -12.28
C GLU A 134 -26.63 -15.18 -11.80
N PHE A 135 -26.66 -16.50 -11.67
CA PHE A 135 -25.48 -17.34 -11.39
C PHE A 135 -24.97 -18.00 -12.66
N LYS A 136 -23.67 -17.98 -12.85
CA LYS A 136 -23.00 -18.69 -13.93
C LYS A 136 -21.81 -19.48 -13.38
N PRO A 137 -21.81 -20.81 -13.47
CA PRO A 137 -20.64 -21.62 -13.16
C PRO A 137 -19.49 -21.29 -14.10
N VAL A 138 -18.28 -21.24 -13.56
CA VAL A 138 -17.04 -21.07 -14.33
C VAL A 138 -16.00 -22.07 -13.87
N SER A 139 -14.91 -22.24 -14.63
CA SER A 139 -13.82 -23.11 -14.21
C SER A 139 -13.27 -22.65 -12.85
N ASN A 140 -13.32 -23.55 -11.87
CA ASN A 140 -12.86 -23.30 -10.49
C ASN A 140 -13.64 -22.23 -9.71
N GLY A 141 -14.90 -21.96 -10.05
CA GLY A 141 -15.64 -20.93 -9.33
C GLY A 141 -17.04 -20.63 -9.85
N LEU A 142 -17.47 -19.43 -9.58
CA LEU A 142 -18.81 -18.94 -9.82
C LEU A 142 -18.74 -17.46 -10.23
N GLN A 143 -19.60 -17.05 -11.14
CA GLN A 143 -19.92 -15.65 -11.41
C GLN A 143 -21.34 -15.36 -10.94
N VAL A 144 -21.52 -14.18 -10.34
CA VAL A 144 -22.84 -13.65 -9.99
C VAL A 144 -22.98 -12.28 -10.65
N THR A 145 -23.99 -12.13 -11.49
CA THR A 145 -24.32 -10.85 -12.13
C THR A 145 -25.50 -10.22 -11.41
N TYR A 146 -25.34 -9.01 -10.94
CA TYR A 146 -26.38 -8.22 -10.29
C TYR A 146 -26.83 -7.13 -11.27
N ASN A 147 -28.08 -7.19 -11.72
CA ASN A 147 -28.72 -6.15 -12.50
C ASN A 147 -29.50 -5.24 -11.55
N MET A 148 -28.89 -4.15 -11.13
CA MET A 148 -29.40 -3.23 -10.12
C MET A 148 -30.08 -2.03 -10.75
N ALA A 149 -31.30 -1.72 -10.35
CA ALA A 149 -32.03 -0.52 -10.78
C ALA A 149 -32.90 0.06 -9.65
N SER A 150 -33.36 1.28 -9.82
CA SER A 150 -34.30 1.90 -8.87
C SER A 150 -35.73 1.34 -8.97
N ASP A 151 -36.03 0.58 -10.05
CA ASP A 151 -37.33 -0.09 -10.25
C ASP A 151 -37.12 -1.49 -10.84
N LYS A 152 -38.10 -2.35 -10.64
CA LYS A 152 -38.07 -3.78 -11.05
C LYS A 152 -38.02 -3.95 -12.57
N ASP A 153 -38.76 -3.13 -13.35
CA ASP A 153 -38.80 -3.31 -14.81
C ASP A 153 -37.43 -3.06 -15.43
N SER A 154 -36.78 -1.97 -15.03
CA SER A 154 -35.39 -1.67 -15.45
C SER A 154 -34.39 -2.70 -14.97
N ALA A 155 -34.53 -3.25 -13.77
CA ALA A 155 -33.64 -4.28 -13.24
C ALA A 155 -33.74 -5.59 -14.06
N VAL A 156 -34.95 -5.99 -14.45
CA VAL A 156 -35.19 -7.26 -15.18
C VAL A 156 -34.93 -7.14 -16.69
N ASN A 157 -35.38 -6.04 -17.30
CA ASN A 157 -35.42 -5.87 -18.76
C ASN A 157 -34.29 -4.96 -19.30
N GLY A 158 -33.44 -4.41 -18.41
CA GLY A 158 -32.46 -3.39 -18.75
C GLY A 158 -33.02 -1.97 -18.58
N PRO A 159 -32.16 -0.93 -18.66
CA PRO A 159 -32.56 0.44 -18.33
C PRO A 159 -33.73 0.94 -19.17
N GLN A 160 -34.76 1.42 -18.52
CA GLN A 160 -35.95 1.99 -19.14
C GLN A 160 -36.01 3.52 -18.90
N GLY A 161 -36.04 4.29 -19.98
CA GLY A 161 -36.08 5.76 -19.86
C GLY A 161 -34.88 6.33 -19.09
N ASP A 162 -35.16 7.22 -18.14
CA ASP A 162 -34.16 7.89 -17.29
C ASP A 162 -34.04 7.23 -15.91
N THR A 163 -33.87 5.91 -15.88
CA THR A 163 -33.75 5.13 -14.63
C THR A 163 -32.30 4.85 -14.28
N PRO A 164 -31.86 5.08 -13.03
CA PRO A 164 -30.55 4.63 -12.57
C PRO A 164 -30.44 3.11 -12.66
N TYR A 165 -29.44 2.62 -13.40
CA TYR A 165 -29.21 1.20 -13.60
C TYR A 165 -27.70 0.92 -13.63
N ALA A 166 -27.30 -0.20 -13.04
CA ALA A 166 -25.95 -0.75 -13.15
C ALA A 166 -26.01 -2.29 -13.19
N SER A 167 -25.33 -2.91 -14.16
CA SER A 167 -25.11 -4.35 -14.21
C SER A 167 -23.65 -4.66 -13.92
N VAL A 168 -23.39 -5.41 -12.85
CA VAL A 168 -22.04 -5.74 -12.40
C VAL A 168 -21.92 -7.24 -12.19
N THR A 169 -20.91 -7.85 -12.78
CA THR A 169 -20.56 -9.27 -12.60
C THR A 169 -19.40 -9.41 -11.62
N VAL A 170 -19.61 -10.15 -10.54
CA VAL A 170 -18.58 -10.52 -9.58
C VAL A 170 -18.19 -11.98 -9.80
N SER A 171 -16.91 -12.25 -10.01
CA SER A 171 -16.36 -13.58 -10.19
C SER A 171 -15.63 -14.04 -8.93
N TYR A 172 -16.00 -15.19 -8.41
CA TYR A 172 -15.38 -15.85 -7.26
C TYR A 172 -14.60 -17.05 -7.77
N ILE A 173 -13.28 -16.93 -7.85
CA ILE A 173 -12.40 -17.95 -8.42
C ILE A 173 -11.50 -18.50 -7.33
N ARG A 174 -11.59 -19.79 -7.08
CA ARG A 174 -10.71 -20.45 -6.12
C ARG A 174 -9.44 -20.96 -6.79
N SER A 175 -8.34 -20.85 -6.08
CA SER A 175 -7.11 -21.55 -6.36
C SER A 175 -6.50 -21.94 -5.01
N ASP A 176 -5.65 -22.89 -4.96
CA ASP A 176 -4.94 -23.48 -3.80
C ASP A 176 -4.96 -22.66 -2.49
N GLY A 177 -6.01 -22.79 -1.69
CA GLY A 177 -6.22 -22.06 -0.43
C GLY A 177 -6.51 -20.57 -0.55
N VAL A 178 -6.84 -20.11 -1.77
CA VAL A 178 -7.09 -18.72 -2.14
C VAL A 178 -8.44 -18.58 -2.81
N MET A 179 -9.17 -17.51 -2.50
CA MET A 179 -10.31 -17.04 -3.28
C MET A 179 -9.99 -15.66 -3.88
N ASP A 180 -9.92 -15.59 -5.20
CA ASP A 180 -9.86 -14.33 -5.94
C ASP A 180 -11.28 -13.83 -6.21
N VAL A 181 -11.56 -12.58 -5.81
CA VAL A 181 -12.82 -11.88 -6.09
C VAL A 181 -12.56 -10.81 -7.13
N LYS A 182 -13.16 -10.97 -8.30
CA LYS A 182 -12.84 -10.16 -9.49
C LYS A 182 -14.05 -9.43 -10.04
N VAL A 183 -13.81 -8.21 -10.51
CA VAL A 183 -14.75 -7.42 -11.30
C VAL A 183 -14.00 -6.86 -12.51
N ASN A 184 -14.48 -7.16 -13.72
CA ASN A 184 -13.98 -6.49 -14.93
C ASN A 184 -14.77 -5.19 -15.14
N CYS A 185 -14.15 -4.05 -14.84
CA CYS A 185 -14.83 -2.76 -14.88
C CYS A 185 -15.23 -2.34 -16.31
N GLY A 186 -14.54 -2.87 -17.33
CA GLY A 186 -14.89 -2.65 -18.73
C GLY A 186 -16.22 -3.29 -19.15
N ASP A 187 -16.69 -4.30 -18.42
CA ASP A 187 -17.94 -5.01 -18.70
C ASP A 187 -19.14 -4.44 -17.93
N ILE A 188 -18.92 -3.50 -17.03
CA ILE A 188 -19.99 -2.87 -16.25
C ILE A 188 -20.87 -2.03 -17.17
N LYS A 189 -22.18 -2.29 -17.16
CA LYS A 189 -23.18 -1.53 -17.92
C LYS A 189 -23.86 -0.54 -17.01
N VAL A 190 -24.04 0.68 -17.48
CA VAL A 190 -24.71 1.78 -16.77
C VAL A 190 -25.70 2.46 -17.71
N SER A 191 -26.81 3.01 -17.19
CA SER A 191 -27.77 3.79 -17.97
C SER A 191 -27.10 5.00 -18.64
N ASP A 192 -27.56 5.35 -19.82
CA ASP A 192 -27.09 6.50 -20.57
C ASP A 192 -27.22 7.82 -19.75
N GLY A 193 -26.15 8.60 -19.77
CA GLY A 193 -26.07 9.87 -19.07
C GLY A 193 -25.76 9.77 -17.58
N TYR A 194 -25.64 8.55 -17.02
CA TYR A 194 -25.17 8.34 -15.66
C TYR A 194 -23.66 8.06 -15.64
N ALA A 195 -22.94 8.58 -14.64
CA ALA A 195 -21.57 8.21 -14.33
C ALA A 195 -21.55 7.22 -13.15
N LEU A 196 -20.88 6.11 -13.30
CA LEU A 196 -20.58 5.19 -12.20
C LEU A 196 -19.40 5.76 -11.41
N GLU A 197 -19.65 6.39 -10.27
CA GLU A 197 -18.60 7.01 -9.46
C GLU A 197 -17.84 5.97 -8.64
N LYS A 198 -18.56 5.05 -7.98
CA LYS A 198 -17.95 4.13 -6.98
C LYS A 198 -18.67 2.79 -6.95
N ILE A 199 -17.92 1.72 -6.69
CA ILE A 199 -18.46 0.45 -6.22
C ILE A 199 -17.88 0.07 -4.86
N ASN A 200 -18.70 -0.53 -3.99
CA ASN A 200 -18.25 -1.15 -2.75
C ASN A 200 -18.42 -2.67 -2.92
N LEU A 201 -17.37 -3.43 -2.58
CA LEU A 201 -17.31 -4.86 -2.83
C LEU A 201 -17.08 -5.61 -1.52
N LEU A 202 -17.98 -6.56 -1.20
CA LEU A 202 -17.89 -7.44 -0.04
C LEU A 202 -17.69 -6.71 1.30
N SER A 203 -18.35 -5.57 1.50
CA SER A 203 -18.20 -4.74 2.71
C SER A 203 -18.65 -5.44 3.99
N TYR A 204 -19.34 -6.58 3.87
CA TYR A 204 -19.82 -7.40 5.00
C TYR A 204 -19.19 -8.79 5.05
N PHE A 205 -18.13 -9.06 4.29
CA PHE A 205 -17.47 -10.37 4.31
C PHE A 205 -16.84 -10.64 5.67
N GLY A 206 -17.36 -11.65 6.37
CA GLY A 206 -16.94 -12.00 7.71
C GLY A 206 -17.45 -11.05 8.81
N ALA A 207 -18.36 -10.11 8.51
CA ALA A 207 -18.90 -9.16 9.48
C ALA A 207 -19.46 -9.86 10.73
N GLU A 208 -19.15 -9.33 11.92
CA GLU A 208 -19.47 -9.93 13.22
C GLU A 208 -20.15 -8.90 14.13
N LYS A 209 -21.15 -9.35 14.89
CA LYS A 209 -21.85 -8.52 15.89
C LYS A 209 -21.03 -8.36 17.16
N ASP A 210 -20.41 -9.43 17.62
CA ASP A 210 -19.72 -9.52 18.90
C ASP A 210 -18.41 -10.29 18.72
N PHE A 211 -17.28 -9.58 18.78
CA PHE A 211 -15.98 -10.19 18.78
C PHE A 211 -15.70 -10.85 20.14
N SER A 212 -15.11 -12.03 20.08
CA SER A 212 -14.55 -12.70 21.25
C SER A 212 -13.21 -12.07 21.63
N GLU A 213 -12.74 -12.32 22.83
CA GLU A 213 -11.40 -11.90 23.26
C GLU A 213 -10.33 -12.42 22.28
N GLY A 214 -9.47 -11.52 21.82
CA GLY A 214 -8.41 -11.81 20.86
C GLY A 214 -8.85 -11.82 19.39
N ASP A 215 -10.12 -11.55 19.08
CA ASP A 215 -10.58 -11.27 17.72
C ASP A 215 -10.27 -9.84 17.31
N PHE A 216 -10.04 -9.61 16.03
CA PHE A 216 -9.70 -8.28 15.51
C PHE A 216 -9.95 -8.14 14.00
N ILE A 217 -10.02 -6.89 13.56
CA ILE A 217 -9.86 -6.50 12.16
C ILE A 217 -8.48 -5.88 11.99
N LEU A 218 -7.71 -6.36 11.02
CA LEU A 218 -6.45 -5.79 10.60
C LEU A 218 -6.70 -4.74 9.51
N LEU A 219 -6.14 -3.53 9.67
CA LEU A 219 -6.32 -2.38 8.79
C LEU A 219 -4.98 -1.83 8.29
N PRO A 220 -4.92 -1.19 7.10
CA PRO A 220 -3.70 -0.66 6.52
C PRO A 220 -3.42 0.78 7.00
N ASP A 221 -3.47 1.01 8.30
CA ASP A 221 -3.17 2.29 8.94
C ASP A 221 -1.73 2.32 9.42
N GLY A 222 -0.92 3.26 8.91
CA GLY A 222 0.53 3.26 9.10
C GLY A 222 1.16 1.96 8.59
N SER A 223 1.93 1.29 9.42
CA SER A 223 2.51 -0.03 9.13
C SER A 223 1.51 -1.18 9.28
N GLY A 224 0.34 -0.91 9.79
CA GLY A 224 -0.75 -1.83 10.08
C GLY A 224 -1.30 -1.62 11.49
N SER A 225 -2.61 -1.77 11.64
CA SER A 225 -3.29 -1.62 12.94
C SER A 225 -4.34 -2.68 13.16
N LEU A 226 -4.53 -3.04 14.42
CA LEU A 226 -5.60 -3.92 14.84
C LEU A 226 -6.76 -3.09 15.39
N MET A 227 -7.96 -3.34 14.93
CA MET A 227 -9.21 -2.82 15.46
C MET A 227 -9.95 -3.96 16.17
N MET A 228 -10.09 -3.85 17.47
CA MET A 228 -10.89 -4.74 18.31
C MET A 228 -12.27 -4.10 18.54
N SER A 229 -13.26 -4.90 18.91
CA SER A 229 -14.62 -4.37 19.11
C SER A 229 -14.65 -3.41 20.29
N ASP A 230 -15.11 -2.19 20.04
CA ASP A 230 -15.38 -1.18 21.08
C ASP A 230 -16.63 -0.38 20.68
N SER A 231 -17.70 -0.59 21.43
CA SER A 231 -19.00 0.08 21.19
C SER A 231 -19.00 1.59 21.49
N LYS A 232 -17.88 2.17 21.89
CA LYS A 232 -17.74 3.58 22.29
C LYS A 232 -16.81 4.40 21.41
N SER A 233 -16.44 3.90 20.24
CA SER A 233 -15.54 4.64 19.33
C SER A 233 -16.18 5.93 18.82
N ASP A 234 -15.47 7.06 18.99
CA ASP A 234 -15.85 8.36 18.42
C ASP A 234 -15.68 8.40 16.89
N TYR A 235 -14.98 7.41 16.32
CA TYR A 235 -14.68 7.30 14.89
C TYR A 235 -15.08 5.93 14.33
N PRO A 236 -16.40 5.66 14.21
CA PRO A 236 -16.87 4.33 13.79
C PRO A 236 -16.51 4.00 12.35
N GLU A 237 -16.40 5.00 11.46
CA GLU A 237 -16.06 4.80 10.06
C GLU A 237 -14.64 5.24 9.74
N LYS A 238 -13.85 4.37 9.09
CA LYS A 238 -12.48 4.60 8.66
C LYS A 238 -12.33 4.26 7.19
N SER A 239 -11.55 5.07 6.46
CA SER A 239 -11.24 4.82 5.06
C SER A 239 -9.77 5.07 4.78
N PHE A 240 -9.11 4.10 4.15
CA PHE A 240 -7.69 4.12 3.83
C PHE A 240 -7.52 4.07 2.31
N LYS A 241 -7.19 5.22 1.72
CA LYS A 241 -6.99 5.32 0.27
C LYS A 241 -5.64 4.75 -0.12
N VAL A 242 -5.62 3.73 -0.97
CA VAL A 242 -4.38 3.09 -1.40
C VAL A 242 -3.55 4.10 -2.21
N TYR A 243 -2.28 4.28 -1.81
CA TYR A 243 -1.33 5.27 -2.33
C TYR A 243 -1.78 6.73 -2.16
N GLY A 244 -2.65 7.00 -1.17
CA GLY A 244 -3.13 8.33 -0.82
C GLY A 244 -4.18 8.92 -1.77
N SER A 245 -4.62 10.12 -1.45
CA SER A 245 -5.57 10.90 -2.28
C SER A 245 -4.91 11.41 -3.55
N ASP A 246 -5.69 11.52 -4.63
CA ASP A 246 -5.23 12.11 -5.89
C ASP A 246 -5.33 13.64 -5.83
N PRO A 247 -4.21 14.38 -5.79
CA PRO A 247 -4.25 15.84 -5.72
C PRO A 247 -4.81 16.50 -7.00
N ALA A 248 -4.91 15.76 -8.10
CA ALA A 248 -5.50 16.25 -9.34
C ALA A 248 -7.04 16.24 -9.32
N VAL A 249 -7.64 15.54 -8.35
CA VAL A 249 -9.10 15.45 -8.14
C VAL A 249 -9.46 16.22 -6.88
N LYS A 250 -10.21 17.31 -7.03
CA LYS A 250 -10.70 18.08 -5.88
C LYS A 250 -12.06 17.57 -5.45
N ASP A 251 -12.14 16.93 -4.31
CA ASP A 251 -13.40 16.55 -3.70
C ASP A 251 -13.82 17.63 -2.68
N VAL A 252 -14.94 18.31 -2.96
CA VAL A 252 -15.52 19.34 -2.09
C VAL A 252 -16.57 18.72 -1.14
N THR A 253 -16.85 17.43 -1.30
CA THR A 253 -17.94 16.73 -0.58
C THR A 253 -17.41 15.76 0.47
N GLU A 254 -16.12 15.82 0.83
CA GLU A 254 -15.59 15.00 1.92
C GLU A 254 -16.34 15.33 3.22
N ASN A 255 -17.05 14.35 3.72
CA ASN A 255 -17.77 14.42 4.98
C ASN A 255 -16.74 14.56 6.10
N GLU A 256 -16.77 15.65 6.86
CA GLU A 256 -15.84 15.90 7.99
C GLU A 256 -15.91 14.82 9.08
N SER A 257 -16.96 13.99 9.06
CA SER A 257 -17.14 12.87 10.00
C SER A 257 -16.35 11.61 9.63
N LYS A 258 -15.76 11.56 8.41
CA LYS A 258 -14.97 10.42 7.93
C LYS A 258 -13.51 10.84 7.78
N ILE A 259 -12.63 10.33 8.65
CA ILE A 259 -11.20 10.56 8.50
C ILE A 259 -10.70 9.72 7.33
N ASN A 260 -10.08 10.38 6.35
CA ASN A 260 -9.44 9.71 5.22
C ASN A 260 -7.93 9.63 5.50
N ALA A 261 -7.40 8.42 5.50
CA ALA A 261 -5.98 8.15 5.65
C ALA A 261 -5.41 7.50 4.38
N SER A 262 -4.09 7.47 4.27
CA SER A 262 -3.38 6.81 3.17
C SER A 262 -2.95 5.41 3.58
N ALA A 263 -2.98 4.46 2.64
CA ALA A 263 -2.43 3.14 2.78
C ALA A 263 -1.27 2.92 1.81
N LEU A 264 -0.17 2.36 2.29
CA LEU A 264 1.00 2.00 1.46
C LEU A 264 0.73 0.79 0.57
N LEU A 265 -0.17 -0.08 1.03
CA LEU A 265 -0.60 -1.32 0.39
C LEU A 265 -2.08 -1.54 0.66
N GLY A 266 -2.85 -1.98 -0.32
CA GLY A 266 -4.26 -2.31 -0.15
C GLY A 266 -4.44 -3.70 0.47
N PHE A 267 -4.64 -3.77 1.78
CA PHE A 267 -4.93 -5.02 2.50
C PHE A 267 -5.91 -4.78 3.65
N PHE A 268 -6.60 -5.82 4.06
CA PHE A 268 -7.28 -5.91 5.35
C PHE A 268 -7.38 -7.37 5.77
N GLY A 269 -7.71 -7.63 7.01
CA GLY A 269 -7.90 -8.99 7.48
C GLY A 269 -8.86 -9.05 8.64
N MET A 270 -9.31 -10.25 8.98
CA MET A 270 -10.15 -10.48 10.14
C MET A 270 -9.76 -11.79 10.80
N LYS A 271 -9.67 -11.78 12.11
CA LYS A 271 -9.49 -12.97 12.93
C LYS A 271 -10.73 -13.18 13.76
N GLN A 272 -11.23 -14.42 13.78
CA GLN A 272 -12.31 -14.90 14.65
C GLN A 272 -11.87 -16.24 15.24
N GLN A 273 -11.61 -16.27 16.53
CA GLN A 273 -11.13 -17.44 17.26
C GLN A 273 -9.87 -18.08 16.64
N ASN A 274 -9.94 -19.32 16.17
CA ASN A 274 -8.82 -20.06 15.57
C ASN A 274 -8.74 -19.93 14.03
N SER A 275 -9.57 -19.09 13.45
CA SER A 275 -9.61 -18.86 12.00
C SER A 275 -9.41 -17.40 11.67
N ALA A 276 -8.80 -17.15 10.52
CA ALA A 276 -8.58 -15.80 10.01
C ALA A 276 -8.59 -15.79 8.49
N PHE A 277 -8.76 -14.61 7.92
CA PHE A 277 -8.40 -14.35 6.53
C PHE A 277 -7.62 -13.06 6.41
N VAL A 278 -6.82 -12.95 5.36
CA VAL A 278 -6.28 -11.69 4.87
C VAL A 278 -6.70 -11.50 3.42
N ALA A 279 -7.16 -10.31 3.09
CA ALA A 279 -7.53 -9.86 1.76
C ALA A 279 -6.47 -8.86 1.27
N LEU A 280 -5.90 -9.14 0.09
CA LEU A 280 -4.90 -8.30 -0.57
C LEU A 280 -5.47 -7.83 -1.91
N ILE A 281 -5.51 -6.52 -2.13
CA ILE A 281 -5.88 -5.93 -3.42
C ILE A 281 -4.71 -6.14 -4.37
N THR A 282 -4.88 -6.95 -5.40
CA THR A 282 -3.82 -7.31 -6.37
C THR A 282 -3.97 -6.63 -7.72
N LYS A 283 -5.17 -6.09 -8.01
CA LYS A 283 -5.47 -5.24 -9.16
C LYS A 283 -6.53 -4.22 -8.83
N GLY A 284 -6.48 -3.04 -9.44
CA GLY A 284 -7.34 -1.91 -9.16
C GLY A 284 -6.96 -1.18 -7.87
N ASP A 285 -5.77 -1.41 -7.36
CA ASP A 285 -5.21 -0.79 -6.15
C ASP A 285 -5.10 0.74 -6.29
N THR A 286 -4.82 1.25 -7.48
CA THR A 286 -4.71 2.69 -7.76
C THR A 286 -6.01 3.48 -7.56
N ILE A 287 -7.16 2.79 -7.62
CA ILE A 287 -8.49 3.36 -7.46
C ILE A 287 -9.19 2.89 -6.18
N ALA A 288 -8.49 2.08 -5.37
CA ALA A 288 -9.05 1.40 -4.21
C ALA A 288 -8.97 2.22 -2.91
N SER A 289 -9.92 1.95 -2.03
CA SER A 289 -9.82 2.22 -0.60
C SER A 289 -10.18 0.96 0.19
N VAL A 290 -9.58 0.80 1.36
CA VAL A 290 -10.02 -0.14 2.39
C VAL A 290 -10.91 0.65 3.34
N ASP A 291 -12.15 0.23 3.45
CA ASP A 291 -13.13 0.87 4.34
C ASP A 291 -13.42 -0.06 5.53
N SER A 292 -13.49 0.46 6.73
CA SER A 292 -13.93 -0.28 7.91
C SER A 292 -15.00 0.48 8.68
N VAL A 293 -15.87 -0.27 9.32
CA VAL A 293 -16.91 0.26 10.20
C VAL A 293 -16.83 -0.49 11.52
N GLN A 294 -16.76 0.27 12.58
CA GLN A 294 -16.86 -0.24 13.93
C GLN A 294 -18.31 -0.18 14.39
N LYS A 295 -18.76 -1.21 15.07
CA LYS A 295 -20.10 -1.32 15.63
C LYS A 295 -20.48 -0.05 16.39
N SER A 296 -21.67 0.48 16.11
CA SER A 296 -22.19 1.71 16.68
C SER A 296 -23.72 1.66 16.73
N SER A 297 -24.35 2.76 17.15
CA SER A 297 -25.83 2.88 17.10
C SER A 297 -26.39 2.84 15.69
N GLY A 298 -25.58 3.09 14.66
CA GLY A 298 -25.98 3.12 13.25
C GLY A 298 -25.62 1.88 12.44
N ASP A 299 -24.66 1.07 12.92
CA ASP A 299 -24.24 -0.19 12.29
C ASP A 299 -24.01 -1.25 13.38
N LYS A 300 -24.62 -2.40 13.23
CA LYS A 300 -24.58 -3.48 14.23
C LYS A 300 -23.36 -4.39 14.11
N TYR A 301 -22.51 -4.21 13.07
CA TYR A 301 -21.42 -5.11 12.76
C TYR A 301 -20.08 -4.38 12.74
N ASP A 302 -19.09 -5.02 13.35
CA ASP A 302 -17.69 -4.74 13.07
C ASP A 302 -17.34 -5.36 11.73
N ARG A 303 -16.83 -4.59 10.77
CA ARG A 303 -16.59 -5.04 9.41
C ARG A 303 -15.51 -4.24 8.67
N ALA A 304 -14.92 -4.86 7.67
CA ALA A 304 -14.05 -4.20 6.69
C ALA A 304 -14.30 -4.76 5.29
N GLY A 305 -14.01 -3.94 4.28
CA GLY A 305 -14.14 -4.32 2.89
C GLY A 305 -13.43 -3.32 1.98
N THR A 306 -13.69 -3.41 0.68
CA THR A 306 -13.04 -2.56 -0.31
C THR A 306 -14.03 -1.71 -1.07
N SER A 307 -13.60 -0.52 -1.46
CA SER A 307 -14.33 0.34 -2.38
C SER A 307 -13.40 0.88 -3.47
N TYR A 308 -13.98 1.19 -4.62
CA TYR A 308 -13.23 1.55 -5.82
C TYR A 308 -13.85 2.77 -6.47
N THR A 309 -13.06 3.83 -6.69
CA THR A 309 -13.46 4.99 -7.47
C THR A 309 -13.37 4.63 -8.95
N ILE A 310 -14.50 4.39 -9.59
CA ILE A 310 -14.57 3.96 -10.99
C ILE A 310 -14.48 5.16 -11.95
N THR A 311 -15.08 6.27 -11.57
CA THR A 311 -15.01 7.54 -12.32
C THR A 311 -14.73 8.67 -11.36
N ASP A 312 -13.63 9.38 -11.57
CA ASP A 312 -13.32 10.57 -10.82
C ASP A 312 -14.34 11.67 -11.13
N VAL A 313 -14.85 12.30 -10.10
CA VAL A 313 -15.75 13.45 -10.21
C VAL A 313 -15.25 14.56 -9.31
N SER A 314 -15.09 15.74 -9.87
CA SER A 314 -14.64 16.93 -9.15
C SER A 314 -15.63 18.07 -9.29
N TYR A 315 -15.85 18.79 -8.21
CA TYR A 315 -16.67 19.99 -8.19
C TYR A 315 -15.80 21.21 -7.87
N VAL A 316 -15.77 22.21 -8.75
CA VAL A 316 -14.95 23.41 -8.58
C VAL A 316 -15.83 24.64 -8.60
N GLY A 317 -15.73 25.50 -7.57
CA GLY A 317 -16.54 26.68 -7.39
C GLY A 317 -17.36 26.65 -6.12
N SER A 318 -18.33 27.54 -5.98
CA SER A 318 -19.22 27.61 -4.84
C SER A 318 -20.65 28.07 -5.24
N GLY A 319 -21.65 27.53 -4.57
CA GLY A 319 -23.06 27.86 -4.80
C GLY A 319 -23.50 27.61 -6.26
N SER A 320 -24.21 28.58 -6.86
CA SER A 320 -24.70 28.50 -8.24
C SER A 320 -23.62 28.54 -9.33
N LYS A 321 -22.36 28.78 -8.97
CA LYS A 321 -21.19 28.80 -9.88
C LYS A 321 -20.34 27.53 -9.79
N MET A 322 -20.87 26.46 -9.25
CA MET A 322 -20.17 25.18 -9.15
C MET A 322 -20.13 24.48 -10.52
N THR A 323 -18.93 24.11 -10.96
CA THR A 323 -18.72 23.36 -12.20
C THR A 323 -18.36 21.92 -11.83
N LYS A 324 -19.08 20.95 -12.42
CA LYS A 324 -18.81 19.51 -12.29
C LYS A 324 -17.86 19.08 -13.42
N TYR A 325 -16.79 18.41 -13.06
CA TYR A 325 -15.87 17.74 -13.98
C TYR A 325 -16.02 16.22 -13.77
N VAL A 326 -16.04 15.46 -14.85
CA VAL A 326 -16.18 14.00 -14.83
C VAL A 326 -14.99 13.41 -15.61
N GLY A 327 -14.26 12.51 -14.98
CA GLY A 327 -13.15 11.79 -15.58
C GLY A 327 -13.58 10.67 -16.52
N THR A 328 -12.62 9.91 -17.00
CA THR A 328 -12.87 8.70 -17.77
C THR A 328 -13.11 7.53 -16.83
N GLN A 329 -14.13 6.72 -17.10
CA GLN A 329 -14.43 5.51 -16.34
C GLN A 329 -13.23 4.54 -16.39
N TYR A 330 -12.81 4.03 -15.25
CA TYR A 330 -11.82 2.96 -15.17
C TYR A 330 -12.37 1.68 -15.82
N SER A 331 -11.59 1.07 -16.69
CA SER A 331 -12.00 -0.12 -17.46
C SER A 331 -11.13 -1.35 -17.17
N GLY A 332 -10.20 -1.25 -16.20
CA GLY A 332 -9.34 -2.36 -15.81
C GLY A 332 -10.05 -3.41 -14.95
N GLU A 333 -9.31 -4.42 -14.54
CA GLU A 333 -9.78 -5.45 -13.62
C GLU A 333 -9.55 -5.01 -12.16
N ILE A 334 -10.53 -5.26 -11.30
CA ILE A 334 -10.39 -5.29 -9.85
C ILE A 334 -10.15 -6.74 -9.44
N ASN A 335 -9.17 -7.00 -8.56
CA ASN A 335 -8.97 -8.31 -7.97
C ASN A 335 -8.56 -8.19 -6.51
N VAL A 336 -9.34 -8.82 -5.62
CA VAL A 336 -9.03 -8.99 -4.20
C VAL A 336 -8.76 -10.46 -3.94
N CYS A 337 -7.56 -10.76 -3.47
CA CYS A 337 -7.09 -12.11 -3.15
C CYS A 337 -7.29 -12.39 -1.66
N TYR A 338 -8.22 -13.27 -1.31
CA TYR A 338 -8.48 -13.72 0.06
C TYR A 338 -7.69 -14.98 0.36
N ARG A 339 -6.88 -14.97 1.42
CA ARG A 339 -6.16 -16.16 1.93
C ARG A 339 -6.66 -16.50 3.31
N PHE A 340 -7.05 -17.75 3.50
CA PHE A 340 -7.62 -18.26 4.74
C PHE A 340 -6.54 -18.95 5.59
N LEU A 341 -6.57 -18.69 6.88
CA LEU A 341 -5.54 -19.08 7.85
C LEU A 341 -6.20 -19.70 9.07
N THR A 342 -5.54 -20.68 9.67
CA THR A 342 -6.08 -21.41 10.81
C THR A 342 -5.04 -21.66 11.89
N ASN A 343 -5.51 -21.93 13.09
CA ASN A 343 -4.69 -22.29 14.24
C ASN A 343 -3.59 -21.25 14.51
N LYS A 344 -2.35 -21.64 14.67
CA LYS A 344 -1.22 -20.75 14.93
C LYS A 344 -1.00 -19.69 13.86
N ASN A 345 -1.48 -19.94 12.64
CA ASN A 345 -1.37 -18.97 11.53
C ASN A 345 -2.54 -17.96 11.52
N ALA A 346 -3.60 -18.18 12.33
CA ALA A 346 -4.71 -17.24 12.48
C ALA A 346 -4.28 -16.06 13.37
N SER A 347 -3.35 -15.28 12.89
CA SER A 347 -2.75 -14.11 13.54
C SER A 347 -2.35 -13.08 12.50
N TYR A 348 -2.16 -11.82 12.90
CA TYR A 348 -1.64 -10.81 11.95
C TYR A 348 -0.24 -11.15 11.42
N SER A 349 0.57 -11.87 12.20
CA SER A 349 1.86 -12.38 11.73
C SER A 349 1.69 -13.40 10.59
N GLY A 350 0.76 -14.35 10.74
CA GLY A 350 0.42 -15.28 9.67
C GLY A 350 -0.16 -14.58 8.43
N MET A 351 -0.98 -13.55 8.65
CA MET A 351 -1.49 -12.69 7.57
C MET A 351 -0.36 -11.96 6.83
N ALA A 352 0.63 -11.41 7.54
CA ALA A 352 1.79 -10.74 6.95
C ALA A 352 2.64 -11.70 6.09
N ILE A 353 2.88 -12.91 6.59
CA ILE A 353 3.58 -13.97 5.84
C ILE A 353 2.80 -14.33 4.56
N ALA A 354 1.49 -14.51 4.67
CA ALA A 354 0.62 -14.82 3.53
C ALA A 354 0.62 -13.70 2.47
N CYS A 355 0.58 -12.43 2.90
CA CYS A 355 0.72 -11.26 2.01
C CYS A 355 2.10 -11.21 1.34
N ARG A 356 3.18 -11.40 2.09
CA ARG A 356 4.55 -11.44 1.55
C ARG A 356 4.69 -12.50 0.45
N GLU A 357 4.21 -13.71 0.69
CA GLU A 357 4.23 -14.78 -0.30
C GLU A 357 3.43 -14.41 -1.57
N GLN A 358 2.26 -13.80 -1.40
CA GLN A 358 1.43 -13.37 -2.52
C GLN A 358 2.09 -12.24 -3.32
N LEU A 359 2.70 -11.26 -2.66
CA LEU A 359 3.42 -10.15 -3.29
C LEU A 359 4.65 -10.64 -4.08
N ILE A 360 5.39 -11.62 -3.54
CA ILE A 360 6.51 -12.26 -4.26
C ILE A 360 5.98 -13.04 -5.48
N ARG A 361 4.90 -13.81 -5.32
CA ARG A 361 4.26 -14.57 -6.40
C ARG A 361 3.79 -13.65 -7.54
N ASN A 362 3.29 -12.47 -7.20
CA ASN A 362 2.84 -11.45 -8.15
C ASN A 362 4.00 -10.57 -8.69
N SER A 363 5.23 -10.83 -8.28
CA SER A 363 6.43 -10.03 -8.65
C SER A 363 6.33 -8.55 -8.25
N VAL A 364 5.58 -8.24 -7.19
CA VAL A 364 5.53 -6.91 -6.55
C VAL A 364 6.72 -6.74 -5.62
N LEU A 365 7.18 -7.81 -5.00
CA LEU A 365 8.41 -7.86 -4.21
C LEU A 365 9.39 -8.86 -4.85
N SER A 366 10.70 -8.59 -4.71
CA SER A 366 11.73 -9.50 -5.15
C SER A 366 12.01 -10.57 -4.09
N THR A 367 12.61 -11.71 -4.50
CA THR A 367 13.13 -12.70 -3.56
C THR A 367 14.55 -12.37 -3.12
N ARG A 368 15.08 -11.20 -3.49
CA ARG A 368 16.44 -10.77 -3.20
C ARG A 368 16.69 -10.83 -1.70
N THR A 369 17.81 -11.44 -1.32
CA THR A 369 18.33 -11.31 0.04
C THR A 369 19.12 -10.03 0.12
N VAL A 370 18.91 -9.26 1.16
CA VAL A 370 19.77 -8.12 1.53
C VAL A 370 21.23 -8.57 1.63
N THR A 371 22.16 -7.71 1.34
CA THR A 371 23.59 -7.99 1.21
C THR A 371 24.20 -8.79 2.37
N SER A 372 25.33 -9.43 2.12
CA SER A 372 26.05 -10.34 3.02
C SER A 372 26.68 -9.70 4.27
N SER A 373 26.48 -8.41 4.54
CA SER A 373 26.99 -7.75 5.75
C SER A 373 26.25 -8.23 6.99
N ALA A 374 26.98 -8.72 7.98
CA ALA A 374 26.46 -9.04 9.31
C ALA A 374 26.28 -7.79 10.20
N HIS A 375 26.42 -6.59 9.63
CA HIS A 375 26.32 -5.33 10.34
C HIS A 375 25.19 -4.48 9.76
N LEU A 376 24.42 -3.81 10.64
CA LEU A 376 23.49 -2.79 10.22
C LEU A 376 24.22 -1.59 9.60
N PRO A 377 23.67 -0.89 8.62
CA PRO A 377 24.12 0.44 8.28
C PRO A 377 23.69 1.45 9.36
N PHE A 378 24.53 2.44 9.66
CA PHE A 378 24.11 3.67 10.32
C PHE A 378 23.40 4.53 9.28
N ALA A 379 22.07 4.58 9.33
CA ALA A 379 21.27 5.30 8.36
C ALA A 379 21.24 6.80 8.69
N LEU A 380 21.94 7.59 7.88
CA LEU A 380 22.10 9.03 8.10
C LEU A 380 21.55 9.85 6.94
N THR A 381 20.57 10.69 7.21
CA THR A 381 20.16 11.77 6.31
C THR A 381 20.91 13.05 6.64
N ILE A 382 21.70 13.57 5.71
CA ILE A 382 22.40 14.85 5.81
C ILE A 382 21.55 15.91 5.09
N LEU A 383 21.25 16.99 5.77
CA LEU A 383 20.54 18.14 5.22
C LEU A 383 21.54 19.19 4.70
N GLY A 384 21.63 19.37 3.39
CA GLY A 384 22.62 20.25 2.75
C GLY A 384 22.24 21.72 2.80
N THR A 385 20.99 22.05 2.47
CA THR A 385 20.53 23.44 2.39
C THR A 385 19.10 23.60 2.89
N ALA A 386 18.73 24.85 3.29
CA ALA A 386 17.35 25.22 3.55
C ALA A 386 17.03 26.58 2.91
N GLN A 387 15.74 26.83 2.67
CA GLN A 387 15.26 28.11 2.15
C GLN A 387 14.86 29.04 3.30
N LYS A 388 15.36 30.28 3.29
CA LYS A 388 14.91 31.35 4.19
C LYS A 388 13.77 32.18 3.58
N SER A 389 13.08 32.92 4.44
CA SER A 389 12.13 33.95 4.00
C SER A 389 12.74 34.85 2.89
N GLY A 390 11.97 35.05 1.80
CA GLY A 390 12.44 35.76 0.62
C GLY A 390 13.21 34.90 -0.39
N GLY A 391 13.16 33.56 -0.28
CA GLY A 391 13.66 32.61 -1.27
C GLY A 391 15.17 32.38 -1.27
N ARG A 392 15.90 32.92 -0.29
CA ARG A 392 17.36 32.75 -0.19
C ARG A 392 17.70 31.39 0.40
N TYR A 393 18.62 30.65 -0.21
CA TYR A 393 19.16 29.41 0.33
C TYR A 393 20.30 29.66 1.32
N VAL A 394 20.32 28.90 2.40
CA VAL A 394 21.43 28.82 3.35
C VAL A 394 22.03 27.42 3.31
N SER A 395 23.35 27.35 3.49
CA SER A 395 24.03 26.09 3.72
C SER A 395 23.75 25.62 5.14
N LEU A 396 23.31 24.37 5.29
CA LEU A 396 23.14 23.67 6.56
C LEU A 396 24.30 22.71 6.81
N THR A 397 24.78 22.02 5.77
CA THR A 397 25.95 21.14 5.83
C THR A 397 26.71 21.27 4.52
N THR A 398 27.98 21.68 4.59
CA THR A 398 28.88 21.69 3.44
C THR A 398 29.47 20.29 3.21
N TYR A 399 30.08 20.05 2.04
CA TYR A 399 30.75 18.79 1.73
C TYR A 399 31.91 18.51 2.70
N ASP A 400 32.66 19.56 3.11
CA ASP A 400 33.75 19.43 4.08
C ASP A 400 33.19 19.10 5.48
N GLN A 401 32.08 19.74 5.89
CA GLN A 401 31.41 19.39 7.16
C GLN A 401 30.84 17.97 7.15
N ALA A 402 30.29 17.52 6.01
CA ALA A 402 29.84 16.12 5.87
C ALA A 402 31.02 15.15 6.00
N TYR A 403 32.16 15.45 5.39
CA TYR A 403 33.40 14.69 5.56
C TYR A 403 33.81 14.58 7.05
N ASP A 404 33.85 15.71 7.74
CA ASP A 404 34.23 15.76 9.17
C ASP A 404 33.23 14.97 10.04
N LEU A 405 31.93 15.10 9.78
CA LEU A 405 30.86 14.36 10.51
C LEU A 405 31.06 12.84 10.33
N LEU A 406 31.27 12.36 9.11
CA LEU A 406 31.48 10.94 8.84
C LEU A 406 32.76 10.42 9.49
N ASN A 407 33.83 11.27 9.51
CA ASN A 407 35.07 10.92 10.19
C ASN A 407 34.90 10.85 11.72
N MET A 408 34.09 11.73 12.31
CA MET A 408 33.74 11.66 13.74
C MET A 408 32.93 10.41 14.09
N LEU A 409 31.98 10.01 13.27
CA LEU A 409 31.26 8.74 13.42
C LEU A 409 32.19 7.54 13.34
N LYS A 410 33.10 7.53 12.34
CA LYS A 410 34.11 6.50 12.20
C LYS A 410 35.02 6.38 13.43
N ALA A 411 35.44 7.49 14.01
CA ALA A 411 36.23 7.54 15.24
C ALA A 411 35.49 6.94 16.45
N LYS A 412 34.15 6.86 16.40
CA LYS A 412 33.30 6.20 17.40
C LYS A 412 32.92 4.76 17.04
N SER A 413 33.70 4.13 16.15
CA SER A 413 33.50 2.76 15.71
C SER A 413 32.21 2.51 14.91
N VAL A 414 31.61 3.55 14.33
CA VAL A 414 30.53 3.41 13.35
C VAL A 414 31.18 3.12 12.00
N ASN A 415 31.25 1.86 11.61
CA ASN A 415 32.06 1.38 10.47
C ASN A 415 31.25 1.09 9.21
N ASN A 416 29.92 1.08 9.29
CA ASN A 416 29.00 0.86 8.18
C ASN A 416 28.03 2.03 8.15
N ILE A 417 28.14 2.94 7.18
CA ILE A 417 27.31 4.13 7.11
C ILE A 417 26.67 4.21 5.73
N THR A 418 25.35 4.35 5.71
CA THR A 418 24.56 4.67 4.53
C THR A 418 24.08 6.12 4.65
N VAL A 419 24.54 6.97 3.72
CA VAL A 419 24.27 8.40 3.70
C VAL A 419 23.23 8.73 2.62
N ARG A 420 22.14 9.36 3.02
CA ARG A 420 21.26 10.12 2.13
C ARG A 420 21.63 11.59 2.26
N TYR A 421 22.15 12.24 1.21
CA TYR A 421 22.52 13.65 1.27
C TYR A 421 21.49 14.48 0.51
N CYS A 422 20.52 15.07 1.24
CA CYS A 422 19.47 15.92 0.68
C CYS A 422 20.04 17.20 0.09
N GLY A 423 19.74 17.47 -1.19
CA GLY A 423 20.25 18.63 -1.88
C GLY A 423 21.76 18.61 -2.10
N VAL A 424 22.31 17.43 -2.33
CA VAL A 424 23.76 17.24 -2.60
C VAL A 424 24.21 17.86 -3.90
N LEU A 425 23.37 17.86 -4.91
CA LEU A 425 23.56 18.50 -6.22
C LEU A 425 22.39 19.45 -6.48
N ASP A 426 22.57 20.41 -7.34
CA ASP A 426 21.63 21.44 -7.83
C ASP A 426 20.25 21.54 -7.19
N GLY A 427 19.71 22.74 -7.05
CA GLY A 427 18.33 22.98 -6.62
C GLY A 427 18.06 22.71 -5.14
N ALA A 428 18.98 22.13 -4.41
CA ALA A 428 18.85 21.90 -2.95
C ALA A 428 17.59 21.10 -2.56
N ASN A 429 16.97 21.42 -1.42
CA ASN A 429 15.76 20.76 -0.92
C ASN A 429 14.49 21.11 -1.73
N ASN A 430 14.59 22.04 -2.65
CA ASN A 430 13.50 22.49 -3.52
C ASN A 430 13.98 22.37 -4.95
N GLN A 431 14.09 21.16 -5.44
CA GLN A 431 14.68 20.82 -6.72
C GLN A 431 13.94 21.52 -7.87
N ASP A 432 14.72 22.13 -8.74
CA ASP A 432 14.25 22.46 -10.09
C ASP A 432 14.04 21.16 -10.88
N LEU A 433 13.41 21.29 -12.04
CA LEU A 433 13.23 20.16 -12.95
C LEU A 433 14.58 19.48 -13.22
N LEU A 434 14.60 18.15 -13.11
CA LEU A 434 15.79 17.34 -13.41
C LEU A 434 16.20 17.53 -14.88
N SER A 435 17.26 18.31 -15.13
CA SER A 435 17.74 18.57 -16.50
C SER A 435 19.26 18.52 -16.63
N GLY A 436 19.96 18.41 -15.52
CA GLY A 436 21.40 18.37 -15.42
C GLY A 436 21.81 18.38 -13.96
N ALA A 437 23.04 17.99 -13.66
CA ALA A 437 23.54 17.95 -12.30
C ALA A 437 24.86 18.73 -12.18
N SER A 438 24.99 19.53 -11.14
CA SER A 438 26.24 20.18 -10.79
C SER A 438 26.40 20.32 -9.28
N THR A 439 27.65 20.43 -8.82
CA THR A 439 27.95 20.66 -7.41
C THR A 439 27.54 22.07 -6.98
N ILE A 440 27.04 22.18 -5.75
CA ILE A 440 26.59 23.45 -5.20
C ILE A 440 27.78 24.24 -4.65
N LYS A 441 28.06 25.41 -5.21
CA LYS A 441 29.18 26.28 -4.77
C LYS A 441 29.10 26.63 -3.29
N LYS A 442 27.91 26.88 -2.75
CA LYS A 442 27.70 27.19 -1.32
C LYS A 442 28.01 26.02 -0.40
N LEU A 443 28.03 24.79 -0.92
CA LEU A 443 28.41 23.60 -0.17
C LEU A 443 29.91 23.24 -0.30
N GLY A 444 30.71 24.03 -1.05
CA GLY A 444 32.15 23.82 -1.23
C GLY A 444 32.57 23.60 -2.69
N GLY A 445 31.58 23.40 -3.59
CA GLY A 445 31.85 23.20 -5.02
C GLY A 445 32.52 21.85 -5.34
N LYS A 446 33.02 21.70 -6.55
CA LYS A 446 33.50 20.42 -7.10
C LYS A 446 34.59 19.77 -6.27
N LYS A 447 35.62 20.51 -5.87
CA LYS A 447 36.78 19.97 -5.14
C LYS A 447 36.39 19.35 -3.79
N SER A 448 35.59 20.07 -2.98
CA SER A 448 35.12 19.57 -1.68
C SER A 448 34.20 18.34 -1.85
N PHE A 449 33.37 18.33 -2.89
CA PHE A 449 32.54 17.17 -3.21
C PHE A 449 33.41 15.93 -3.57
N GLU A 450 34.43 16.10 -4.42
CA GLU A 450 35.35 15.02 -4.82
C GLU A 450 36.10 14.47 -3.60
N ASN A 451 36.54 15.31 -2.68
CA ASN A 451 37.18 14.89 -1.43
C ASN A 451 36.22 14.05 -0.56
N LEU A 452 34.98 14.51 -0.39
CA LEU A 452 33.95 13.76 0.35
C LEU A 452 33.69 12.41 -0.31
N LYS A 453 33.50 12.36 -1.62
CA LYS A 453 33.22 11.11 -2.35
C LYS A 453 34.40 10.14 -2.26
N GLN A 454 35.63 10.63 -2.41
CA GLN A 454 36.82 9.80 -2.24
C GLN A 454 36.90 9.20 -0.83
N TYR A 455 36.55 9.97 0.21
CA TYR A 455 36.54 9.48 1.59
C TYR A 455 35.49 8.37 1.75
N ILE A 456 34.23 8.61 1.30
CA ILE A 456 33.13 7.65 1.34
C ILE A 456 33.54 6.34 0.68
N THR A 457 34.07 6.40 -0.53
CA THR A 457 34.55 5.22 -1.28
C THR A 457 35.68 4.48 -0.54
N THR A 458 36.64 5.23 0.03
CA THR A 458 37.79 4.65 0.78
C THR A 458 37.34 3.93 2.04
N GLN A 459 36.33 4.47 2.72
CA GLN A 459 35.75 3.86 3.93
C GLN A 459 34.73 2.75 3.62
N LYS A 460 34.35 2.55 2.36
CA LYS A 460 33.30 1.64 1.92
C LYS A 460 31.92 2.01 2.52
N PHE A 461 31.66 3.29 2.72
CA PHE A 461 30.35 3.82 3.02
C PHE A 461 29.55 3.92 1.74
N GLU A 462 28.23 4.01 1.86
CA GLU A 462 27.31 4.20 0.72
C GLU A 462 26.78 5.62 0.70
N MET A 463 26.68 6.22 -0.48
CA MET A 463 26.07 7.53 -0.64
C MET A 463 24.98 7.51 -1.70
N TYR A 464 23.77 7.85 -1.28
CA TYR A 464 22.59 7.98 -2.13
C TYR A 464 22.38 9.43 -2.52
N GLY A 465 22.30 9.70 -3.83
CA GLY A 465 21.89 10.99 -4.35
C GLY A 465 20.40 11.19 -4.18
N ASP A 466 19.99 12.20 -3.40
CA ASP A 466 18.57 12.53 -3.17
C ASP A 466 17.94 13.16 -4.41
N VAL A 467 16.79 12.66 -4.88
CA VAL A 467 16.18 13.06 -6.13
C VAL A 467 14.65 13.12 -6.04
N SER A 468 14.08 14.24 -6.53
CA SER A 468 12.64 14.37 -6.79
C SER A 468 12.36 14.01 -8.24
N THR A 469 11.48 13.04 -8.45
CA THR A 469 11.20 12.45 -9.77
C THR A 469 9.88 12.88 -10.36
N VAL A 470 8.91 13.22 -9.50
CA VAL A 470 7.53 13.53 -9.88
C VAL A 470 7.08 14.93 -9.50
N ILE A 471 7.86 15.65 -8.69
CA ILE A 471 7.61 17.06 -8.37
C ILE A 471 8.82 17.96 -8.71
N PHE A 472 8.59 19.25 -8.88
CA PHE A 472 9.63 20.26 -9.05
C PHE A 472 9.18 21.62 -8.52
N SER A 473 10.14 22.53 -8.24
CA SER A 473 9.87 23.83 -7.62
C SER A 473 8.98 24.71 -8.48
N THR A 474 8.09 25.48 -7.83
CA THR A 474 7.29 26.49 -8.50
C THR A 474 8.15 27.67 -8.96
N GLY A 475 7.82 28.26 -10.09
CA GLY A 475 8.47 29.46 -10.60
C GLY A 475 8.99 29.33 -12.02
N LYS A 476 9.75 28.30 -12.35
CA LYS A 476 10.23 28.03 -13.71
C LYS A 476 9.58 26.75 -14.28
N ASN A 477 9.61 26.57 -15.60
CA ASN A 477 9.15 25.36 -16.27
C ASN A 477 7.68 24.99 -15.99
N SER A 478 6.85 25.92 -15.57
CA SER A 478 5.46 25.65 -15.20
C SER A 478 4.57 25.12 -16.34
N ASP A 479 5.05 25.19 -17.57
CA ASP A 479 4.47 24.56 -18.77
C ASP A 479 4.62 23.02 -18.78
N LYS A 480 5.55 22.50 -17.98
CA LYS A 480 5.80 21.05 -17.84
C LYS A 480 4.99 20.42 -16.70
N SER A 481 4.16 21.20 -15.98
CA SER A 481 3.33 20.66 -14.93
C SER A 481 2.18 19.82 -15.46
N ALA A 482 1.80 18.77 -14.71
CA ALA A 482 0.54 18.08 -14.86
C ALA A 482 -0.65 19.02 -14.69
N ARG A 483 -1.85 18.57 -15.04
CA ARG A 483 -3.10 19.32 -14.91
C ARG A 483 -4.08 18.63 -13.96
N ASP A 484 -4.77 19.42 -13.16
CA ASP A 484 -5.93 18.96 -12.42
C ASP A 484 -7.17 18.79 -13.35
N MET A 485 -8.24 18.23 -12.84
CA MET A 485 -9.50 18.04 -13.62
C MET A 485 -10.08 19.34 -14.16
N SER A 486 -9.77 20.50 -13.58
CA SER A 486 -10.21 21.80 -14.07
C SER A 486 -9.29 22.40 -15.15
N GLY A 487 -8.21 21.69 -15.52
CA GLY A 487 -7.21 22.12 -16.49
C GLY A 487 -6.16 23.07 -15.92
N LYS A 488 -6.18 23.36 -14.62
CA LYS A 488 -5.15 24.18 -13.96
C LYS A 488 -3.88 23.37 -13.75
N LYS A 489 -2.75 24.10 -13.57
CA LYS A 489 -1.49 23.46 -13.20
C LYS A 489 -1.64 22.75 -11.87
N LEU A 490 -1.25 21.48 -11.84
CA LEU A 490 -1.30 20.70 -10.63
C LEU A 490 -0.17 21.12 -9.69
N THR A 491 -0.53 21.58 -8.49
CA THR A 491 0.38 21.86 -7.40
C THR A 491 0.15 20.90 -6.24
N VAL A 492 1.23 20.56 -5.53
CA VAL A 492 1.24 19.74 -4.34
C VAL A 492 1.87 20.53 -3.22
N GLU A 493 1.23 20.57 -2.07
CA GLU A 493 1.76 21.18 -0.85
C GLU A 493 2.30 20.10 0.09
N THR A 494 3.51 20.32 0.61
CA THR A 494 4.12 19.47 1.62
C THR A 494 4.49 20.31 2.85
N PRO A 495 4.42 19.74 4.07
CA PRO A 495 4.88 20.46 5.27
C PRO A 495 6.32 20.95 5.12
N ASP A 496 6.58 22.20 5.47
CA ASP A 496 7.94 22.74 5.46
C ASP A 496 8.65 22.48 6.79
N LYS A 497 9.56 21.51 6.81
CA LYS A 497 10.38 21.17 7.98
C LYS A 497 11.24 22.36 8.48
N PHE A 498 11.48 23.36 7.66
CA PHE A 498 12.23 24.57 7.99
C PHE A 498 11.34 25.80 8.13
N SER A 499 10.08 25.64 8.53
CA SER A 499 9.11 26.74 8.71
C SER A 499 9.64 27.88 9.59
N ALA A 500 10.44 27.58 10.61
CA ALA A 500 11.09 28.57 11.47
C ALA A 500 12.08 29.48 10.69
N LEU A 501 12.64 29.03 9.58
CA LEU A 501 13.52 29.81 8.70
C LEU A 501 12.76 30.43 7.52
N SER A 502 11.91 29.69 6.87
CA SER A 502 11.16 30.09 5.67
C SER A 502 9.98 31.01 6.00
N LYS A 503 9.43 30.92 7.22
CA LYS A 503 8.17 31.51 7.66
C LYS A 503 6.96 31.06 6.84
N LYS A 504 7.02 29.85 6.30
CA LYS A 504 5.94 29.17 5.59
C LYS A 504 5.69 27.83 6.26
N ASN A 505 4.44 27.46 6.46
CA ASN A 505 4.07 26.17 7.03
C ASN A 505 4.16 25.05 5.98
N THR A 506 4.00 25.41 4.70
CA THR A 506 4.04 24.46 3.58
C THR A 506 4.97 24.95 2.47
N THR A 507 5.52 24.01 1.73
CA THR A 507 6.21 24.21 0.47
C THR A 507 5.30 23.75 -0.67
N GLU A 508 5.07 24.62 -1.66
CA GLU A 508 4.31 24.30 -2.86
C GLU A 508 5.26 23.91 -4.00
N SER A 509 4.96 22.77 -4.64
CA SER A 509 5.67 22.26 -5.81
C SER A 509 4.71 22.01 -6.95
N TYR A 510 5.19 22.04 -8.20
CA TYR A 510 4.43 21.52 -9.33
C TYR A 510 4.58 20.01 -9.43
N ALA A 511 3.47 19.29 -9.69
CA ALA A 511 3.53 17.93 -10.15
C ALA A 511 3.96 17.90 -11.62
N LEU A 512 4.86 17.00 -12.00
CA LEU A 512 5.41 16.86 -13.34
C LEU A 512 4.43 16.14 -14.26
N ALA A 513 4.21 16.64 -15.48
CA ALA A 513 3.40 15.94 -16.47
C ALA A 513 3.93 14.52 -16.70
N LEU A 514 3.05 13.50 -16.66
CA LEU A 514 3.44 12.09 -16.76
C LEU A 514 4.29 11.82 -18.00
N SER A 515 3.97 12.46 -19.12
CA SER A 515 4.72 12.34 -20.39
C SER A 515 6.17 12.84 -20.31
N LYS A 516 6.58 13.52 -19.23
CA LYS A 516 7.93 14.07 -19.06
C LYS A 516 8.80 13.29 -18.06
N ILE A 517 8.21 12.45 -17.23
CA ILE A 517 8.91 11.77 -16.13
C ILE A 517 10.07 10.91 -16.64
N GLU A 518 9.82 10.01 -17.57
CA GLU A 518 10.85 9.08 -18.09
C GLU A 518 12.04 9.83 -18.71
N LYS A 519 11.75 10.89 -19.47
CA LYS A 519 12.81 11.70 -20.09
C LYS A 519 13.64 12.45 -19.05
N ASN A 520 13.00 13.09 -18.07
CA ASN A 520 13.71 13.83 -17.04
C ASN A 520 14.61 12.94 -16.19
N ILE A 521 14.12 11.76 -15.80
CA ILE A 521 14.94 10.79 -15.09
C ILE A 521 16.13 10.34 -15.93
N THR A 522 15.93 10.05 -17.22
CA THR A 522 17.01 9.67 -18.14
C THR A 522 18.06 10.77 -18.27
N ASP A 523 17.64 12.02 -18.45
CA ASP A 523 18.54 13.16 -18.55
C ASP A 523 19.34 13.34 -17.25
N TYR A 524 18.72 13.14 -16.09
CA TYR A 524 19.38 13.22 -14.79
C TYR A 524 20.42 12.12 -14.60
N VAL A 525 20.07 10.85 -14.82
CA VAL A 525 21.01 9.71 -14.73
C VAL A 525 22.25 9.96 -15.60
N ASN A 526 22.03 10.40 -16.84
CA ASN A 526 23.16 10.73 -17.74
C ASN A 526 24.04 11.85 -17.20
N SER A 527 23.44 12.86 -16.53
CA SER A 527 24.19 14.00 -15.98
C SER A 527 24.90 13.70 -14.65
N THR A 528 24.48 12.64 -13.94
CA THR A 528 25.06 12.26 -12.66
C THR A 528 26.07 11.13 -12.75
N SER A 529 26.32 10.57 -13.93
CA SER A 529 27.27 9.48 -14.13
C SER A 529 28.68 9.76 -13.58
N ASP A 530 29.17 10.99 -13.68
CA ASP A 530 30.49 11.41 -13.19
C ASP A 530 30.55 11.59 -11.66
N PHE A 531 29.41 11.64 -10.97
CA PHE A 531 29.36 11.81 -9.51
C PHE A 531 29.49 10.46 -8.76
N ALA A 532 29.34 9.35 -9.47
CA ALA A 532 29.56 7.99 -8.95
C ALA A 532 28.81 7.72 -7.62
N PHE A 533 27.52 8.04 -7.56
CA PHE A 533 26.67 7.64 -6.44
C PHE A 533 26.57 6.11 -6.35
N ASP A 534 26.50 5.57 -5.16
CA ASP A 534 26.28 4.14 -4.95
C ASP A 534 24.79 3.81 -5.27
N GLY A 535 23.88 4.76 -4.97
CA GLY A 535 22.47 4.64 -5.28
C GLY A 535 21.76 6.00 -5.41
N TYR A 536 20.47 5.93 -5.70
CA TYR A 536 19.59 7.09 -5.73
C TYR A 536 18.48 6.95 -4.69
N CYS A 537 18.16 8.05 -4.00
CA CYS A 537 17.02 8.14 -3.10
C CYS A 537 15.89 8.93 -3.77
N VAL A 538 14.80 8.23 -4.11
CA VAL A 538 13.56 8.85 -4.61
C VAL A 538 12.76 9.38 -3.42
N ASN A 539 12.67 10.70 -3.31
CA ASN A 539 12.12 11.35 -2.12
C ASN A 539 10.63 11.76 -2.23
N ASP A 540 9.99 11.52 -3.35
CA ASP A 540 8.63 12.00 -3.65
C ASP A 540 7.66 10.88 -4.09
N ALA A 541 7.99 10.08 -5.10
CA ALA A 541 7.07 9.12 -5.69
C ALA A 541 6.63 8.00 -4.74
N GLY A 542 7.40 7.69 -3.70
CA GLY A 542 7.04 6.67 -2.70
C GLY A 542 5.90 7.06 -1.76
N SER A 543 5.47 8.34 -1.79
CA SER A 543 4.35 8.86 -1.01
C SER A 543 3.33 9.64 -1.84
N LEU A 544 3.59 9.88 -3.12
CA LEU A 544 2.74 10.69 -4.00
C LEU A 544 2.41 9.95 -5.30
N LEU A 545 1.13 9.79 -5.57
CA LEU A 545 0.61 9.27 -6.83
C LEU A 545 -0.56 10.15 -7.31
N TYR A 546 -0.52 10.62 -8.55
CA TYR A 546 -1.52 11.54 -9.11
C TYR A 546 -1.88 11.22 -10.56
N SER A 547 -3.07 11.65 -10.98
CA SER A 547 -3.51 11.69 -12.36
C SER A 547 -3.04 12.95 -13.07
N ASP A 548 -2.92 12.91 -14.39
CA ASP A 548 -2.59 14.08 -15.22
C ASP A 548 -3.68 14.30 -16.28
N PHE A 549 -4.56 15.24 -16.03
CA PHE A 549 -5.68 15.56 -16.93
C PHE A 549 -5.28 16.44 -18.12
N SER A 550 -3.98 16.58 -18.41
CA SER A 550 -3.51 17.22 -19.64
C SER A 550 -3.84 16.42 -20.91
N MET A 551 -4.03 15.11 -20.77
CA MET A 551 -4.40 14.16 -21.83
C MET A 551 -5.41 13.14 -21.31
N ILE A 552 -6.29 12.69 -22.21
CA ILE A 552 -7.26 11.63 -21.89
C ILE A 552 -6.53 10.32 -21.53
N GLY A 553 -6.99 9.63 -20.48
CA GLY A 553 -6.48 8.33 -20.07
C GLY A 553 -5.23 8.36 -19.19
N GLN A 554 -4.71 9.52 -18.79
CA GLN A 554 -3.59 9.62 -17.85
C GLN A 554 -4.08 9.63 -16.39
N ASN A 555 -4.71 8.55 -15.99
CA ASN A 555 -5.16 8.28 -14.63
C ASN A 555 -4.01 7.72 -13.75
N ARG A 556 -4.29 7.46 -12.48
CA ARG A 556 -3.33 6.90 -11.52
C ARG A 556 -2.75 5.54 -11.95
N ASP A 557 -3.50 4.71 -12.67
CA ASP A 557 -3.00 3.44 -13.18
C ASP A 557 -1.89 3.64 -14.24
N THR A 558 -2.13 4.57 -15.17
CA THR A 558 -1.10 5.00 -16.13
C THR A 558 0.09 5.67 -15.43
N ALA A 559 -0.16 6.42 -14.35
CA ALA A 559 0.89 7.04 -13.56
C ALA A 559 1.80 6.00 -12.90
N VAL A 560 1.25 4.96 -12.29
CA VAL A 560 2.05 3.84 -11.73
C VAL A 560 2.98 3.24 -12.78
N GLN A 561 2.46 2.94 -13.97
CA GLN A 561 3.26 2.36 -15.06
C GLN A 561 4.39 3.30 -15.50
N THR A 562 4.08 4.58 -15.66
CA THR A 562 5.04 5.61 -16.13
C THR A 562 6.12 5.87 -15.09
N VAL A 563 5.74 6.04 -13.83
CA VAL A 563 6.67 6.31 -12.72
C VAL A 563 7.56 5.10 -12.47
N SER A 564 6.99 3.89 -12.39
CA SER A 564 7.77 2.66 -12.18
C SER A 564 8.80 2.45 -13.28
N LYS A 565 8.41 2.63 -14.55
CA LYS A 565 9.34 2.53 -15.70
C LYS A 565 10.44 3.59 -15.65
N GLY A 566 10.13 4.81 -15.20
CA GLY A 566 11.13 5.85 -14.99
C GLY A 566 12.13 5.47 -13.89
N ILE A 567 11.62 4.99 -12.76
CA ILE A 567 12.43 4.63 -11.59
C ILE A 567 13.30 3.39 -11.85
N GLU A 568 12.85 2.43 -12.66
CA GLU A 568 13.68 1.31 -13.12
C GLU A 568 14.97 1.77 -13.80
N LYS A 569 14.99 2.96 -14.41
CA LYS A 569 16.21 3.54 -14.99
C LYS A 569 17.19 4.06 -13.96
N LEU A 570 16.70 4.54 -12.80
CA LEU A 570 17.56 4.92 -11.68
C LEU A 570 18.23 3.70 -11.05
N SER A 571 17.50 2.58 -10.93
CA SER A 571 18.00 1.35 -10.34
C SER A 571 18.95 0.53 -11.25
N ASN A 572 19.13 0.95 -12.52
CA ASN A 572 19.98 0.21 -13.46
C ASN A 572 21.48 0.42 -13.13
N GLY A 573 22.05 -0.53 -12.38
CA GLY A 573 23.46 -0.49 -11.92
C GLY A 573 23.69 0.38 -10.68
N HIS A 574 22.62 0.81 -10.00
CA HIS A 574 22.65 1.58 -8.76
C HIS A 574 21.64 1.03 -7.78
N ASP A 575 21.92 1.11 -6.50
CA ASP A 575 20.97 0.78 -5.45
C ASP A 575 19.85 1.83 -5.40
N LEU A 576 18.65 1.41 -5.00
CA LEU A 576 17.47 2.25 -4.96
C LEU A 576 16.93 2.38 -3.53
N MET A 577 16.88 3.62 -3.05
CA MET A 577 16.19 4.00 -1.82
C MET A 577 14.87 4.68 -2.16
N ILE A 578 13.76 4.28 -1.54
CA ILE A 578 12.44 4.88 -1.71
C ILE A 578 12.01 5.51 -0.38
N CYS A 579 11.67 6.80 -0.38
CA CYS A 579 11.04 7.46 0.76
C CYS A 579 9.53 7.28 0.70
N GLY A 580 8.89 6.91 1.83
CA GLY A 580 7.47 6.74 1.97
C GLY A 580 7.01 5.28 1.94
N GLY A 581 7.25 4.51 0.87
CA GLY A 581 7.00 3.07 0.87
C GLY A 581 5.74 2.60 0.14
N ASN A 582 5.16 3.38 -0.78
CA ASN A 582 4.10 2.90 -1.66
C ASN A 582 4.56 1.64 -2.42
N PHE A 583 3.84 0.53 -2.25
CA PHE A 583 4.30 -0.80 -2.66
C PHE A 583 4.51 -0.97 -4.17
N TYR A 584 3.87 -0.17 -5.00
CA TYR A 584 4.08 -0.24 -6.46
C TYR A 584 5.52 0.09 -6.90
N LEU A 585 6.34 0.69 -6.00
CA LEU A 585 7.75 1.01 -6.27
C LEU A 585 8.74 0.03 -5.63
N LEU A 586 8.30 -0.87 -4.76
CA LEU A 586 9.21 -1.65 -3.89
C LEU A 586 9.84 -2.85 -4.58
N LYS A 587 9.44 -3.19 -5.81
CA LYS A 587 10.00 -4.34 -6.55
C LYS A 587 11.53 -4.35 -6.61
N ASN A 588 12.13 -3.19 -6.83
CA ASN A 588 13.57 -3.01 -6.98
C ASN A 588 14.18 -2.15 -5.85
N ALA A 589 13.43 -1.88 -4.78
CA ALA A 589 13.92 -1.07 -3.67
C ALA A 589 14.88 -1.88 -2.79
N ASP A 590 16.12 -1.39 -2.69
CA ASP A 590 17.12 -1.91 -1.78
C ASP A 590 16.88 -1.43 -0.36
N PHE A 591 16.35 -0.21 -0.25
CA PHE A 591 16.14 0.49 1.00
C PHE A 591 14.81 1.26 0.97
N VAL A 592 14.01 1.14 2.02
CA VAL A 592 12.78 1.92 2.22
C VAL A 592 12.98 2.87 3.40
N SER A 593 12.86 4.17 3.16
CA SER A 593 13.13 5.18 4.19
C SER A 593 11.85 5.82 4.70
N GLY A 594 11.67 5.85 6.03
CA GLY A 594 10.63 6.60 6.69
C GLY A 594 9.27 5.89 6.71
N LEU A 595 9.22 4.58 6.95
CA LEU A 595 7.98 3.89 7.30
C LEU A 595 7.43 4.47 8.60
N SER A 596 6.12 4.64 8.69
CA SER A 596 5.48 5.17 9.88
C SER A 596 4.86 4.05 10.71
N TYR A 597 5.19 4.01 11.99
CA TYR A 597 4.45 3.22 12.97
C TYR A 597 3.26 3.99 13.57
N ASP A 598 3.16 5.28 13.27
CA ASP A 598 2.04 6.10 13.72
C ASP A 598 0.78 5.75 12.96
N THR A 599 -0.35 5.82 13.64
CA THR A 599 -1.68 5.58 13.08
C THR A 599 -2.40 6.91 12.86
N ALA A 600 -3.32 6.94 11.90
CA ALA A 600 -4.19 8.09 11.69
C ALA A 600 -5.22 8.27 12.83
N TYR A 601 -5.43 7.23 13.63
CA TYR A 601 -6.38 7.20 14.74
C TYR A 601 -5.64 7.07 16.07
N PRO A 602 -6.18 7.67 17.15
CA PRO A 602 -5.57 7.54 18.47
C PRO A 602 -5.46 6.07 18.90
N GLN A 603 -4.29 5.68 19.39
CA GLN A 603 -4.11 4.37 19.98
C GLN A 603 -4.94 4.22 21.26
N SER A 604 -5.54 3.06 21.46
CA SER A 604 -6.34 2.70 22.61
C SER A 604 -6.28 1.18 22.82
N ASP A 605 -6.91 0.68 23.88
CA ASP A 605 -7.02 -0.77 24.10
C ASP A 605 -7.75 -1.49 22.95
N SER A 606 -8.61 -0.78 22.23
CA SER A 606 -9.35 -1.30 21.08
C SER A 606 -8.75 -0.96 19.70
N TYR A 607 -7.65 -0.19 19.66
CA TYR A 607 -6.98 0.19 18.41
C TYR A 607 -5.49 0.38 18.61
N SER A 608 -4.66 -0.48 18.03
CA SER A 608 -3.22 -0.48 18.25
C SER A 608 -2.42 -0.80 16.98
N SER A 609 -1.23 -0.19 16.83
CA SER A 609 -0.32 -0.45 15.71
C SER A 609 0.40 -1.79 15.85
N VAL A 610 0.71 -2.42 14.71
CA VAL A 610 1.51 -3.64 14.59
C VAL A 610 2.49 -3.55 13.41
N PRO A 611 3.64 -4.26 13.44
CA PRO A 611 4.66 -4.20 12.39
C PRO A 611 4.30 -5.02 11.14
N PHE A 612 3.09 -4.85 10.60
CA PHE A 612 2.62 -5.69 9.51
C PHE A 612 3.42 -5.48 8.21
N VAL A 613 3.68 -4.22 7.84
CA VAL A 613 4.48 -3.89 6.64
C VAL A 613 5.93 -4.32 6.85
N GLU A 614 6.50 -4.09 8.02
CA GLU A 614 7.86 -4.50 8.36
C GLU A 614 8.02 -6.01 8.31
N MET A 615 7.04 -6.78 8.79
CA MET A 615 7.02 -8.24 8.66
C MET A 615 6.99 -8.70 7.20
N ILE A 616 6.36 -7.95 6.30
CA ILE A 616 6.39 -8.22 4.86
C ILE A 616 7.79 -7.96 4.29
N LEU A 617 8.44 -6.88 4.68
CA LEU A 617 9.68 -6.37 4.07
C LEU A 617 10.95 -6.98 4.67
N HIS A 618 10.94 -7.36 5.95
CA HIS A 618 12.14 -7.81 6.65
C HIS A 618 12.80 -9.01 5.98
N GLY A 619 14.09 -8.89 5.71
CA GLY A 619 14.89 -9.87 4.95
C GLY A 619 14.67 -9.81 3.43
N ILE A 620 13.99 -8.77 2.91
CA ILE A 620 13.86 -8.48 1.47
C ILE A 620 14.50 -7.13 1.13
N SER A 621 14.19 -6.09 1.90
CA SER A 621 14.74 -4.74 1.77
C SER A 621 15.14 -4.22 3.14
N ASP A 622 16.16 -3.38 3.21
CA ASP A 622 16.41 -2.59 4.42
C ASP A 622 15.35 -1.52 4.58
N TYR A 623 15.06 -1.12 5.81
CA TYR A 623 14.13 -0.02 6.04
C TYR A 623 14.41 0.73 7.33
N THR A 624 14.00 2.00 7.34
CA THR A 624 13.99 2.86 8.53
C THR A 624 12.56 3.31 8.83
N MET A 625 12.36 3.71 10.06
CA MET A 625 11.13 4.37 10.51
C MET A 625 11.39 5.88 10.73
N THR A 626 10.52 6.54 11.48
CA THR A 626 10.72 7.94 11.90
C THR A 626 12.13 8.09 12.50
N PRO A 627 12.94 9.08 12.06
CA PRO A 627 14.28 9.29 12.62
C PRO A 627 14.24 9.49 14.13
N VAL A 628 15.13 8.79 14.85
CA VAL A 628 15.17 8.78 16.33
C VAL A 628 15.22 10.19 16.92
N ASN A 629 16.00 11.08 16.29
CA ASN A 629 16.15 12.45 16.76
C ASN A 629 14.96 13.38 16.43
N LEU A 630 14.01 12.94 15.63
CA LEU A 630 12.81 13.71 15.27
C LEU A 630 11.56 13.26 16.02
N ALA A 631 11.62 12.12 16.69
CA ALA A 631 10.54 11.64 17.53
C ALA A 631 10.40 12.49 18.81
N ASP A 632 9.18 12.62 19.30
CA ASP A 632 8.93 13.34 20.57
C ASP A 632 9.57 12.61 21.76
N ASP A 633 9.57 11.27 21.75
CA ASP A 633 10.31 10.41 22.67
C ASP A 633 11.32 9.55 21.88
N SER A 634 12.59 9.94 21.94
CA SER A 634 13.67 9.30 21.21
C SER A 634 14.04 7.91 21.74
N GLU A 635 13.80 7.62 23.02
CA GLU A 635 14.07 6.30 23.61
C GLU A 635 13.02 5.30 23.16
N THR A 636 11.74 5.66 23.27
CA THR A 636 10.64 4.84 22.75
C THR A 636 10.76 4.63 21.25
N ALA A 637 11.10 5.66 20.47
CA ALA A 637 11.30 5.53 19.02
C ALA A 637 12.47 4.59 18.66
N PHE A 638 13.56 4.65 19.41
CA PHE A 638 14.68 3.74 19.26
C PHE A 638 14.28 2.29 19.56
N LEU A 639 13.63 2.06 20.71
CA LEU A 639 13.18 0.73 21.10
C LEU A 639 12.15 0.16 20.10
N LYS A 640 11.24 1.01 19.61
CA LYS A 640 10.25 0.66 18.59
C LYS A 640 10.91 0.28 17.26
N SER A 641 11.98 0.97 16.88
CA SER A 641 12.76 0.59 15.69
C SER A 641 13.32 -0.83 15.83
N LEU A 642 13.87 -1.17 16.99
CA LEU A 642 14.40 -2.52 17.24
C LEU A 642 13.30 -3.58 17.25
N GLU A 643 12.16 -3.31 17.89
CA GLU A 643 10.99 -4.21 17.93
C GLU A 643 10.48 -4.53 16.53
N TYR A 644 10.42 -3.51 15.66
CA TYR A 644 9.95 -3.65 14.27
C TYR A 644 11.04 -4.11 13.30
N GLY A 645 12.27 -4.40 13.80
CA GLY A 645 13.41 -4.83 12.98
C GLY A 645 13.92 -3.77 12.03
N ALA A 646 13.57 -2.51 12.26
CA ALA A 646 13.97 -1.37 11.45
C ALA A 646 15.37 -0.88 11.84
N ILE A 647 16.09 -0.32 10.88
CA ILE A 647 17.38 0.33 11.10
C ILE A 647 17.11 1.69 11.76
N PRO A 648 17.61 1.98 12.98
CA PRO A 648 17.52 3.30 13.58
C PRO A 648 18.19 4.35 12.69
N SER A 649 17.50 5.45 12.42
CA SER A 649 17.97 6.50 11.52
C SER A 649 18.05 7.86 12.20
N TYR A 650 18.88 8.73 11.63
CA TYR A 650 19.08 10.09 12.07
C TYR A 650 19.02 11.06 10.91
N GLU A 651 18.48 12.26 11.15
CA GLU A 651 18.45 13.35 10.17
C GLU A 651 19.15 14.58 10.75
N TRP A 652 20.33 14.94 10.21
CA TRP A 652 21.19 15.96 10.80
C TRP A 652 21.66 17.04 9.83
N TYR A 653 22.03 18.17 10.41
CA TYR A 653 22.86 19.20 9.78
C TYR A 653 23.99 19.68 10.70
N CYS A 654 25.03 20.34 10.12
CA CYS A 654 26.25 20.72 10.82
C CYS A 654 26.28 22.21 11.19
N SER A 655 25.70 23.10 10.39
CA SER A 655 25.78 24.56 10.63
C SER A 655 24.59 25.04 11.48
N LYS A 656 24.87 25.72 12.59
CA LYS A 656 23.81 26.31 13.42
C LYS A 656 22.98 27.32 12.63
N THR A 657 21.69 27.22 12.76
CA THR A 657 20.72 28.08 12.07
C THR A 657 20.43 29.36 12.85
N GLY A 658 20.76 29.39 14.15
CA GLY A 658 20.39 30.43 15.08
C GLY A 658 18.92 30.36 15.51
N LYS A 659 18.27 29.21 15.25
CA LYS A 659 16.92 28.84 15.69
C LYS A 659 17.03 27.65 16.63
N SER A 660 16.88 27.88 17.95
CA SER A 660 17.08 26.84 18.97
C SER A 660 16.24 25.60 18.70
N GLU A 661 14.98 25.79 18.32
CA GLU A 661 14.05 24.71 18.00
C GLU A 661 14.57 23.78 16.90
N LEU A 662 15.15 24.34 15.81
CA LEU A 662 15.75 23.54 14.73
C LEU A 662 17.10 22.95 15.16
N ASP A 663 17.92 23.76 15.85
CA ASP A 663 19.26 23.34 16.25
C ASP A 663 19.19 22.20 17.30
N GLU A 664 18.18 22.18 18.18
CA GLU A 664 17.93 21.07 19.10
C GLU A 664 17.57 19.76 18.38
N LYS A 665 16.67 19.85 17.39
CA LYS A 665 16.17 18.67 16.67
C LYS A 665 17.21 18.10 15.68
N TYR A 666 17.91 18.95 14.95
CA TYR A 666 18.68 18.54 13.77
C TYR A 666 20.20 18.66 13.93
N SER A 667 20.73 19.37 14.95
CA SER A 667 22.17 19.46 15.11
C SER A 667 22.77 18.15 15.65
N TYR A 668 23.78 17.64 14.98
CA TYR A 668 24.49 16.42 15.39
C TYR A 668 25.26 16.59 16.72
N GLU A 669 25.66 17.83 17.09
CA GLU A 669 26.64 18.08 18.18
C GLU A 669 26.19 17.45 19.50
N ASN A 670 24.93 17.55 19.85
CA ASN A 670 24.39 17.02 21.12
C ASN A 670 23.97 15.55 21.06
N GLN A 671 23.93 14.97 19.85
CA GLN A 671 23.35 13.64 19.59
C GLN A 671 24.39 12.59 19.19
N LEU A 672 25.57 12.99 18.70
CA LEU A 672 26.56 12.13 18.10
C LEU A 672 27.00 10.96 19.00
N ASN A 673 27.21 11.20 20.29
CA ASN A 673 27.65 10.16 21.23
C ASN A 673 26.53 9.14 21.47
N SER A 674 25.36 9.61 21.84
CA SER A 674 24.18 8.76 22.06
C SER A 674 23.79 7.97 20.82
N ALA A 675 23.85 8.60 19.64
CA ALA A 675 23.56 7.92 18.37
C ALA A 675 24.55 6.81 18.05
N ALA A 676 25.86 7.02 18.32
CA ALA A 676 26.87 5.98 18.13
C ALA A 676 26.66 4.81 19.12
N GLU A 677 26.32 5.08 20.37
CA GLU A 677 26.03 4.05 21.37
C GLU A 677 24.75 3.26 21.00
N LYS A 678 23.69 3.95 20.60
CA LYS A 678 22.45 3.32 20.11
C LYS A 678 22.69 2.47 18.87
N TYR A 679 23.51 2.94 17.94
CA TYR A 679 23.93 2.13 16.78
C TYR A 679 24.61 0.84 17.16
N GLN A 680 25.59 0.90 18.08
CA GLN A 680 26.29 -0.30 18.55
C GLN A 680 25.34 -1.29 19.20
N THR A 681 24.40 -0.80 19.99
CA THR A 681 23.33 -1.62 20.59
C THR A 681 22.46 -2.27 19.49
N ALA A 682 21.96 -1.47 18.54
CA ALA A 682 21.15 -1.96 17.44
C ALA A 682 21.87 -2.99 16.59
N ASP A 683 23.13 -2.72 16.24
CA ASP A 683 23.97 -3.64 15.44
C ASP A 683 24.21 -4.97 16.15
N SER A 684 24.46 -4.94 17.47
CA SER A 684 24.61 -6.16 18.27
C SER A 684 23.35 -7.04 18.31
N ILE A 685 22.18 -6.43 18.22
CA ILE A 685 20.87 -7.11 18.30
C ILE A 685 20.42 -7.56 16.90
N LEU A 686 20.39 -6.63 15.93
CA LEU A 686 19.75 -6.83 14.63
C LEU A 686 20.75 -7.13 13.49
N GLY A 687 22.06 -6.90 13.66
CA GLY A 687 23.04 -7.05 12.59
C GLY A 687 22.98 -8.42 11.91
N ASN A 688 22.98 -9.50 12.69
CA ASN A 688 22.84 -10.87 12.18
C ASN A 688 21.41 -11.24 11.75
N LEU A 689 20.42 -10.38 12.00
CA LEU A 689 19.04 -10.61 11.63
C LEU A 689 18.62 -9.90 10.34
N ARG A 690 19.46 -9.05 9.80
CA ARG A 690 19.18 -8.26 8.59
C ARG A 690 18.65 -9.09 7.41
N ASN A 691 19.15 -10.32 7.24
CA ASN A 691 18.71 -11.26 6.21
C ASN A 691 17.67 -12.28 6.71
N ALA A 692 17.38 -12.32 8.00
CA ALA A 692 16.38 -13.21 8.55
C ALA A 692 14.96 -12.66 8.24
N ARG A 693 13.99 -13.55 8.23
CA ARG A 693 12.57 -13.14 8.04
C ARG A 693 11.88 -13.14 9.38
N MET A 694 11.13 -12.09 9.67
CA MET A 694 10.21 -12.11 10.81
C MET A 694 9.14 -13.18 10.57
N THR A 695 8.93 -14.03 11.57
CA THR A 695 7.96 -15.12 11.56
C THR A 695 6.80 -14.90 12.52
N ALA A 696 7.03 -14.17 13.62
CA ALA A 696 5.97 -13.76 14.53
C ALA A 696 6.32 -12.44 15.22
N HIS A 697 5.28 -11.71 15.55
CA HIS A 697 5.29 -10.58 16.48
C HIS A 697 4.01 -10.64 17.31
N TYR A 698 4.09 -10.41 18.61
CA TYR A 698 2.93 -10.43 19.49
C TYR A 698 3.20 -9.74 20.82
N LYS A 699 2.13 -9.26 21.44
CA LYS A 699 2.15 -8.73 22.82
C LYS A 699 2.19 -9.90 23.80
N VAL A 700 3.18 -9.92 24.68
CA VAL A 700 3.33 -10.95 25.73
C VAL A 700 2.53 -10.57 26.98
N GLN A 701 2.63 -9.31 27.37
CA GLN A 701 1.88 -8.66 28.44
C GLN A 701 1.90 -7.15 28.22
N ASP A 702 1.25 -6.38 29.07
CA ASP A 702 1.26 -4.92 28.96
C ASP A 702 2.68 -4.37 28.97
N GLY A 703 3.02 -3.58 27.94
CA GLY A 703 4.34 -3.00 27.76
C GLY A 703 5.43 -3.99 27.31
N VAL A 704 5.12 -5.28 27.07
CA VAL A 704 6.13 -6.27 26.65
C VAL A 704 5.70 -6.93 25.35
N TYR A 705 6.57 -6.84 24.35
CA TYR A 705 6.36 -7.42 23.02
C TYR A 705 7.45 -8.43 22.67
N CYS A 706 7.15 -9.33 21.75
CA CYS A 706 8.05 -10.37 21.27
C CYS A 706 8.11 -10.34 19.75
N THR A 707 9.33 -10.41 19.18
CA THR A 707 9.57 -10.59 17.75
C THR A 707 10.39 -11.85 17.52
N GLU A 708 9.91 -12.74 16.65
CA GLU A 708 10.57 -14.00 16.29
C GLU A 708 11.06 -13.98 14.85
N TYR A 709 12.20 -14.66 14.62
CA TYR A 709 12.86 -14.75 13.31
C TYR A 709 13.01 -16.20 12.86
N ASN A 710 13.08 -16.42 11.55
CA ASN A 710 13.19 -17.77 10.95
C ASN A 710 14.50 -18.52 11.26
N ASN A 711 15.50 -17.86 11.86
CA ASN A 711 16.73 -18.46 12.37
C ASN A 711 16.65 -18.85 13.86
N SER A 712 15.42 -18.94 14.39
CA SER A 712 15.13 -19.31 15.79
C SER A 712 15.60 -18.30 16.84
N ILE A 713 15.86 -17.05 16.44
CA ILE A 713 16.13 -15.96 17.38
C ILE A 713 14.79 -15.34 17.80
N ILE A 714 14.64 -15.09 19.08
CA ILE A 714 13.48 -14.50 19.73
C ILE A 714 13.95 -13.32 20.56
N ILE A 715 13.34 -12.15 20.39
CA ILE A 715 13.70 -10.93 21.11
C ILE A 715 12.46 -10.41 21.85
N TYR A 716 12.68 -10.07 23.12
CA TYR A 716 11.65 -9.44 23.96
C TYR A 716 11.98 -7.97 24.15
N PHE A 717 10.99 -7.13 23.96
CA PHE A 717 11.06 -5.67 24.12
C PHE A 717 10.18 -5.26 25.30
N ASN A 718 10.77 -4.63 26.30
CA ASN A 718 10.10 -4.19 27.49
C ASN A 718 10.08 -2.67 27.55
N TYR A 719 8.88 -2.08 27.55
CA TYR A 719 8.61 -0.65 27.64
C TYR A 719 8.27 -0.21 29.06
N ASN A 720 8.21 -1.16 29.99
CA ASN A 720 7.98 -0.84 31.40
C ASN A 720 9.29 -0.44 32.05
N ASP A 721 9.27 0.52 32.97
CA ASP A 721 10.42 1.01 33.76
C ASP A 721 11.02 -0.09 34.66
#